data_0da73dadbf1bda4ea114e6ce7bcec301
#
_entry.id   0da73dadbf1bda4ea114e6ce7bcec301
#
_cell.length_a   1.000
_cell.length_b   1.000
_cell.length_c   1.000
_cell.angle_alpha   90.00
_cell.angle_beta   90.00
_cell.angle_gamma   90.00
#
_symmetry.space_group_name_H-M   'P 1'
#
loop_
_entity.id
_entity.type
_entity.pdbx_description
1 polymer ?
#
loop_
_entity_poly.entity_id
_entity_poly.type
_entity_poly.pdbx_seq_one_letter_code
_entity_poly.pdbx_strand_id
1 'polypeptide(L)'
;MSKYVSKLATLVLGASLAATTASAGGELQKVMKARGLSETDIIHAAKTYTPSGGRDEFMVFSSGGQSGQMMVYGVPSMKILKYIGVFTPEPWQGYGFDEESKKVLRQGNIRGREINWGDTHHPALSETKGVYDGKWLVINDKANPRIAVIDLNDFETKQIVVNPVFKSDHGGAFFTQNSEYILEASQYAAPYDNNYHPIEEYKETYRGGITFWKFNNEKGRINQKKSFVLELPPYMQDLSDSGKGVSDGWGFTNSFNSEMYTGGIEVGMPPFEAGCSRNDTDFLHVYNWKKLEKLVQNKKNYKVINGIRVVPMKVAVANDALFLIPEPKSPHGVDVSPDGEYIVVCGKLDTHTTVYKWSKIKKLIKNHKYVGKDPYGIPILSMKDSMHGQVELGLGPLHNQYSNVDGEIYTSLYVDSQIVKWNYKTLKVLDKVNVHYNVGHLCGMEGKSADPQGKYIISLNKLAIDRFDPVGPLHPQNHQLIDVSGKKMDLLYDMPIPLGEPHQAVAIRMSKLHPEVRYKMGTNSRTGKISKGKCLAGQERIVRKGHNVEVFATLVRSHINPERITVNKGDIVTIHLTNLERAEDETHGFTVDHFDTHASIEPGKTATVKFKADIEGVFPYYCTEFCSALHLEMMGYLMVKDPNKKYVSAQKLKMKTMSTAELKAEYKKTVAVNDATDAVIQSVVKFLKANHYEKFPTVKALVVDALDQYGKIAGQKKKSDEFVKKGDYEKAVLFENMIWQYMVKTADVGIRAKNLLVKKVSTKQSASAAAGERAFGEGGCGGCHVIGKVSSGPDLTGVLQRHENAEAWVKDFILNPSKKYKDPYVKGMINYFNLRMPNQHMNKTEAKDIVEYFKWVDENANLF
;
A
#
# COMPACT_ATOMS: atom_id res chain seq x y z
N MET A 1 -34.10 54.19 -22.15
CA MET A 1 -33.83 53.60 -20.82
C MET A 1 -32.91 52.39 -20.84
N SER A 2 -32.89 51.56 -21.90
CA SER A 2 -32.07 50.33 -21.93
C SER A 2 -30.52 50.51 -21.98
N LYS A 3 -30.01 51.60 -22.54
CA LYS A 3 -28.54 51.85 -22.64
C LYS A 3 -27.90 52.40 -21.37
N TYR A 4 -28.70 52.95 -20.44
CA TYR A 4 -28.17 53.44 -19.13
C TYR A 4 -28.10 52.36 -18.08
N VAL A 5 -28.98 51.34 -18.14
CA VAL A 5 -28.95 50.22 -17.19
C VAL A 5 -27.78 49.29 -17.43
N SER A 6 -27.35 49.11 -18.70
CA SER A 6 -26.19 48.27 -19.03
C SER A 6 -24.84 48.91 -18.61
N LYS A 7 -24.72 50.25 -18.68
CA LYS A 7 -23.52 50.96 -18.24
C LYS A 7 -23.42 51.00 -16.72
N LEU A 8 -24.51 51.09 -15.97
CA LEU A 8 -24.50 51.00 -14.52
C LEU A 8 -24.16 49.60 -14.01
N ALA A 9 -24.67 48.55 -14.66
CA ALA A 9 -24.35 47.18 -14.29
C ALA A 9 -22.84 46.86 -14.53
N THR A 10 -22.25 47.36 -15.62
CA THR A 10 -20.85 47.16 -15.93
C THR A 10 -19.92 47.96 -14.98
N LEU A 11 -20.34 49.16 -14.56
CA LEU A 11 -19.62 49.97 -13.58
C LEU A 11 -19.68 49.37 -12.15
N VAL A 12 -20.82 48.80 -11.76
CA VAL A 12 -21.03 48.17 -10.45
C VAL A 12 -20.27 46.83 -10.38
N LEU A 13 -20.24 46.04 -11.46
CA LEU A 13 -19.40 44.82 -11.51
C LEU A 13 -17.89 45.16 -11.57
N GLY A 14 -17.52 46.21 -12.31
CA GLY A 14 -16.11 46.64 -12.38
C GLY A 14 -15.63 47.23 -11.02
N ALA A 15 -16.47 47.95 -10.32
CA ALA A 15 -16.13 48.53 -8.99
C ALA A 15 -16.11 47.44 -7.89
N SER A 16 -16.96 46.41 -7.97
CA SER A 16 -16.91 45.28 -7.02
C SER A 16 -15.71 44.34 -7.25
N LEU A 17 -15.30 44.13 -8.51
CA LEU A 17 -14.04 43.40 -8.78
C LEU A 17 -12.80 44.22 -8.34
N ALA A 18 -12.77 45.55 -8.59
CA ALA A 18 -11.65 46.39 -8.18
C ALA A 18 -11.59 46.55 -6.65
N ALA A 19 -12.71 46.59 -5.95
CA ALA A 19 -12.76 46.65 -4.48
C ALA A 19 -12.32 45.32 -3.83
N THR A 20 -12.64 44.18 -4.41
CA THR A 20 -12.20 42.86 -3.92
C THR A 20 -10.71 42.62 -4.17
N THR A 21 -10.18 43.10 -5.33
CA THR A 21 -8.75 43.00 -5.61
C THR A 21 -7.92 43.96 -4.77
N ALA A 22 -8.40 45.15 -4.49
CA ALA A 22 -7.74 46.12 -3.59
C ALA A 22 -7.73 45.65 -2.12
N SER A 23 -8.82 45.01 -1.66
CA SER A 23 -8.90 44.41 -0.31
C SER A 23 -7.97 43.20 -0.16
N ALA A 24 -7.94 42.33 -1.17
CA ALA A 24 -7.05 41.17 -1.19
C ALA A 24 -5.57 41.58 -1.23
N GLY A 25 -5.21 42.63 -1.98
CA GLY A 25 -3.85 43.17 -2.03
C GLY A 25 -3.41 43.74 -0.68
N GLY A 26 -4.29 44.40 0.05
CA GLY A 26 -3.99 44.94 1.38
C GLY A 26 -3.79 43.85 2.44
N GLU A 27 -4.56 42.76 2.41
CA GLU A 27 -4.40 41.60 3.32
C GLU A 27 -3.11 40.85 3.01
N LEU A 28 -2.81 40.60 1.75
CA LEU A 28 -1.56 39.97 1.33
C LEU A 28 -0.35 40.72 1.85
N GLN A 29 -0.30 42.05 1.69
CA GLN A 29 0.78 42.92 2.18
C GLN A 29 0.94 42.87 3.72
N LYS A 30 -0.18 42.77 4.46
CA LYS A 30 -0.12 42.58 5.92
C LYS A 30 0.50 41.23 6.30
N VAL A 31 0.11 40.17 5.64
CA VAL A 31 0.67 38.83 5.87
C VAL A 31 2.15 38.80 5.52
N MET A 32 2.55 39.34 4.36
CA MET A 32 3.96 39.41 3.96
C MET A 32 4.79 40.13 5.02
N LYS A 33 4.35 41.30 5.44
CA LYS A 33 5.04 42.10 6.48
C LYS A 33 5.11 41.38 7.82
N ALA A 34 3.99 40.76 8.26
CA ALA A 34 3.93 40.04 9.53
C ALA A 34 4.86 38.83 9.59
N ARG A 35 5.09 38.17 8.45
CA ARG A 35 5.93 36.99 8.33
C ARG A 35 7.33 37.27 7.76
N GLY A 36 7.65 38.51 7.40
CA GLY A 36 8.91 38.85 6.76
C GLY A 36 9.12 38.25 5.38
N LEU A 37 8.03 38.02 4.60
CA LEU A 37 8.09 37.37 3.28
C LEU A 37 8.33 38.39 2.18
N SER A 38 9.15 38.00 1.19
CA SER A 38 9.37 38.73 -0.05
C SER A 38 8.28 38.39 -1.10
N GLU A 39 8.22 39.14 -2.19
CA GLU A 39 7.37 38.78 -3.36
C GLU A 39 7.76 37.42 -3.95
N THR A 40 9.05 37.11 -3.99
CA THR A 40 9.55 35.81 -4.45
C THR A 40 8.99 34.67 -3.59
N ASP A 41 8.97 34.81 -2.26
CA ASP A 41 8.41 33.79 -1.36
C ASP A 41 6.92 33.54 -1.64
N ILE A 42 6.16 34.59 -1.93
CA ILE A 42 4.75 34.49 -2.29
C ILE A 42 4.57 33.78 -3.64
N ILE A 43 5.41 34.11 -4.63
CA ILE A 43 5.37 33.43 -5.94
C ILE A 43 5.69 31.95 -5.77
N HIS A 44 6.71 31.59 -4.98
CA HIS A 44 7.06 30.21 -4.70
C HIS A 44 5.93 29.48 -3.97
N ALA A 45 5.33 30.12 -2.97
CA ALA A 45 4.16 29.57 -2.29
C ALA A 45 2.98 29.36 -3.24
N ALA A 46 2.70 30.28 -4.14
CA ALA A 46 1.64 30.17 -5.14
C ALA A 46 1.91 29.03 -6.15
N LYS A 47 3.17 28.87 -6.59
CA LYS A 47 3.59 27.78 -7.50
C LYS A 47 3.50 26.38 -6.87
N THR A 48 3.59 26.30 -5.53
CA THR A 48 3.58 25.01 -4.80
C THR A 48 2.25 24.75 -4.07
N TYR A 49 1.32 25.70 -4.07
CA TYR A 49 0.06 25.57 -3.38
C TYR A 49 -0.94 24.73 -4.16
N THR A 50 -1.36 23.61 -3.58
CA THR A 50 -2.51 22.86 -4.02
C THR A 50 -3.68 23.13 -3.07
N PRO A 51 -4.78 23.76 -3.52
CA PRO A 51 -5.90 24.12 -2.66
C PRO A 51 -6.62 22.89 -2.12
N SER A 52 -7.36 23.07 -1.01
CA SER A 52 -8.17 22.01 -0.42
C SER A 52 -9.17 21.45 -1.43
N GLY A 53 -9.19 20.12 -1.58
CA GLY A 53 -9.98 19.42 -2.60
C GLY A 53 -9.33 19.38 -3.99
N GLY A 54 -8.21 20.08 -4.20
CA GLY A 54 -7.39 19.97 -5.40
C GLY A 54 -6.47 18.74 -5.34
N ARG A 55 -6.03 18.29 -6.51
CA ARG A 55 -5.04 17.22 -6.65
C ARG A 55 -3.73 17.80 -7.21
N ASP A 56 -2.62 17.23 -6.79
CA ASP A 56 -1.33 17.51 -7.39
C ASP A 56 -1.28 17.03 -8.85
N GLU A 57 -0.38 17.60 -9.63
CA GLU A 57 -0.23 17.28 -11.05
C GLU A 57 0.53 15.96 -11.23
N PHE A 58 1.51 15.71 -10.37
CA PHE A 58 2.34 14.51 -10.40
C PHE A 58 2.36 13.83 -9.03
N MET A 59 2.55 12.52 -9.05
CA MET A 59 2.85 11.70 -7.89
C MET A 59 4.27 11.18 -7.99
N VAL A 60 4.99 11.28 -6.89
CA VAL A 60 6.39 10.85 -6.76
C VAL A 60 6.45 9.63 -5.86
N PHE A 61 7.17 8.62 -6.30
CA PHE A 61 7.53 7.44 -5.55
C PHE A 61 9.03 7.50 -5.24
N SER A 62 9.37 7.80 -4.00
CA SER A 62 10.74 7.88 -3.53
C SER A 62 11.11 6.66 -2.71
N SER A 63 12.32 6.17 -2.92
CA SER A 63 12.87 5.17 -1.99
C SER A 63 12.99 5.76 -0.59
N GLY A 64 12.78 4.95 0.42
CA GLY A 64 13.00 5.31 1.84
C GLY A 64 14.34 4.80 2.37
N GLY A 65 15.25 4.34 1.49
CA GLY A 65 16.57 3.84 1.84
C GLY A 65 16.52 2.76 2.91
N GLN A 66 17.27 2.96 3.96
CA GLN A 66 17.45 2.02 5.07
C GLN A 66 16.18 1.77 5.91
N SER A 67 15.10 2.53 5.69
CA SER A 67 13.80 2.24 6.29
C SER A 67 13.12 1.00 5.69
N GLY A 68 13.57 0.55 4.51
CA GLY A 68 12.97 -0.56 3.78
C GLY A 68 11.56 -0.28 3.24
N GLN A 69 11.14 0.99 3.27
CA GLN A 69 9.83 1.47 2.82
C GLN A 69 9.98 2.37 1.59
N MET A 70 8.87 2.75 0.99
CA MET A 70 8.80 3.83 0.01
C MET A 70 7.94 4.97 0.54
N MET A 71 8.28 6.18 0.14
CA MET A 71 7.52 7.39 0.41
C MET A 71 6.81 7.86 -0.85
N VAL A 72 5.55 8.23 -0.71
CA VAL A 72 4.71 8.77 -1.80
C VAL A 72 4.33 10.20 -1.47
N TYR A 73 4.57 11.13 -2.38
CA TYR A 73 4.19 12.53 -2.20
C TYR A 73 3.76 13.18 -3.51
N GLY A 74 3.01 14.28 -3.40
CA GLY A 74 2.48 15.02 -4.53
C GLY A 74 3.41 16.16 -4.98
N VAL A 75 3.38 16.51 -6.25
CA VAL A 75 4.05 17.67 -6.85
C VAL A 75 3.01 18.49 -7.63
N PRO A 76 2.93 19.82 -7.40
CA PRO A 76 3.95 20.69 -6.80
C PRO A 76 3.86 20.87 -5.27
N SER A 77 2.88 20.32 -4.57
CA SER A 77 2.67 20.67 -3.14
C SER A 77 3.74 20.09 -2.20
N MET A 78 4.50 19.11 -2.61
CA MET A 78 5.48 18.36 -1.80
C MET A 78 4.86 17.73 -0.54
N LYS A 79 3.56 17.45 -0.55
CA LYS A 79 2.85 16.81 0.57
C LYS A 79 3.07 15.32 0.56
N ILE A 80 3.56 14.77 1.67
CA ILE A 80 3.64 13.32 1.87
C ILE A 80 2.22 12.77 1.98
N LEU A 81 1.91 11.75 1.17
CA LEU A 81 0.58 11.16 1.06
C LEU A 81 0.52 9.77 1.69
N LYS A 82 1.58 8.96 1.55
CA LYS A 82 1.59 7.58 1.99
C LYS A 82 3.02 7.04 2.15
N TYR A 83 3.18 6.06 3.03
CA TYR A 83 4.33 5.16 3.04
C TYR A 83 3.89 3.78 2.54
N ILE A 84 4.73 3.08 1.80
CA ILE A 84 4.50 1.72 1.31
C ILE A 84 5.53 0.80 1.97
N GLY A 85 5.07 -0.20 2.71
CA GLY A 85 5.93 -1.25 3.24
C GLY A 85 6.44 -2.16 2.12
N VAL A 86 7.76 -2.38 2.05
CA VAL A 86 8.39 -3.17 0.99
C VAL A 86 9.21 -4.31 1.57
N PHE A 87 10.38 -4.03 2.17
CA PHE A 87 11.30 -5.05 2.68
C PHE A 87 11.29 -5.17 4.20
N THR A 88 10.53 -4.32 4.87
CA THR A 88 10.31 -4.32 6.31
C THR A 88 8.82 -4.25 6.61
N PRO A 89 8.35 -4.71 7.78
CA PRO A 89 6.98 -4.49 8.22
C PRO A 89 6.66 -2.99 8.26
N GLU A 90 5.41 -2.68 7.97
CA GLU A 90 4.89 -1.31 8.04
C GLU A 90 3.52 -1.33 8.74
N PRO A 91 3.45 -0.87 10.02
CA PRO A 91 2.26 -1.03 10.86
C PRO A 91 1.03 -0.27 10.35
N TRP A 92 1.21 0.93 9.81
CA TRP A 92 0.09 1.74 9.35
C TRP A 92 -0.81 1.03 8.32
N GLN A 93 -0.20 0.22 7.45
CA GLN A 93 -0.93 -0.57 6.45
C GLN A 93 -1.19 -2.02 6.89
N GLY A 94 -0.81 -2.40 8.11
CA GLY A 94 -0.84 -3.78 8.58
C GLY A 94 0.15 -4.69 7.84
N TYR A 95 1.07 -4.14 7.04
CA TYR A 95 2.02 -4.90 6.25
C TYR A 95 3.04 -5.60 7.14
N GLY A 96 3.10 -6.93 7.03
CA GLY A 96 3.96 -7.76 7.87
C GLY A 96 3.27 -8.28 9.14
N PHE A 97 2.01 -7.94 9.38
CA PHE A 97 1.27 -8.35 10.58
C PHE A 97 0.06 -9.24 10.27
N ASP A 98 -0.52 -9.15 9.07
CA ASP A 98 -1.50 -10.13 8.55
C ASP A 98 -0.81 -11.27 7.78
N GLU A 99 -1.49 -12.41 7.63
CA GLU A 99 -0.91 -13.61 7.00
C GLU A 99 -0.61 -13.42 5.51
N GLU A 100 -1.37 -12.59 4.83
CA GLU A 100 -1.20 -12.31 3.40
C GLU A 100 0.09 -11.52 3.16
N SER A 101 0.33 -10.48 3.93
CA SER A 101 1.54 -9.65 3.81
C SER A 101 2.78 -10.33 4.41
N LYS A 102 2.64 -11.07 5.54
CA LYS A 102 3.70 -11.95 6.06
C LYS A 102 4.19 -12.93 4.99
N LYS A 103 3.27 -13.47 4.19
CA LYS A 103 3.63 -14.38 3.10
C LYS A 103 4.44 -13.68 2.01
N VAL A 104 4.15 -12.41 1.70
CA VAL A 104 4.93 -11.61 0.75
C VAL A 104 6.33 -11.34 1.30
N LEU A 105 6.45 -10.89 2.56
CA LEU A 105 7.74 -10.66 3.21
C LEU A 105 8.61 -11.92 3.25
N ARG A 106 8.04 -13.08 3.58
CA ARG A 106 8.75 -14.37 3.60
C ARG A 106 9.33 -14.77 2.24
N GLN A 107 8.81 -14.26 1.12
CA GLN A 107 9.44 -14.45 -0.19
C GLN A 107 10.82 -13.80 -0.28
N GLY A 108 11.07 -12.78 0.54
CA GLY A 108 12.37 -12.11 0.68
C GLY A 108 13.36 -12.81 1.61
N ASN A 109 12.99 -13.96 2.21
CA ASN A 109 13.91 -14.74 3.05
C ASN A 109 15.05 -15.33 2.22
N ILE A 110 16.28 -15.25 2.74
CA ILE A 110 17.47 -15.69 2.02
C ILE A 110 18.02 -16.95 2.68
N ARG A 111 18.07 -18.05 1.94
CA ARG A 111 18.57 -19.36 2.42
C ARG A 111 17.91 -19.81 3.74
N GLY A 112 16.60 -19.60 3.87
CA GLY A 112 15.83 -19.95 5.06
C GLY A 112 15.98 -19.00 6.23
N ARG A 113 16.78 -17.94 6.12
CA ARG A 113 16.92 -16.90 7.14
C ARG A 113 15.89 -15.79 6.88
N GLU A 114 15.20 -15.42 7.92
CA GLU A 114 14.32 -14.25 7.90
C GLU A 114 15.17 -12.97 7.83
N ILE A 115 14.82 -12.10 6.91
CA ILE A 115 15.51 -10.81 6.70
C ILE A 115 14.49 -9.71 6.95
N ASN A 116 14.63 -9.02 8.07
CA ASN A 116 13.68 -8.01 8.55
C ASN A 116 14.08 -6.57 8.20
N TRP A 117 15.15 -6.40 7.44
CA TRP A 117 15.66 -5.11 7.02
C TRP A 117 16.01 -5.12 5.53
N GLY A 118 15.84 -3.99 4.87
CA GLY A 118 16.24 -3.75 3.51
C GLY A 118 16.57 -2.28 3.27
N ASP A 119 17.29 -2.03 2.17
CA ASP A 119 17.62 -0.71 1.66
C ASP A 119 16.91 -0.52 0.32
N THR A 120 15.71 0.07 0.37
CA THR A 120 14.98 0.41 -0.86
C THR A 120 15.76 1.44 -1.65
N HIS A 121 16.06 1.15 -2.94
CA HIS A 121 17.10 1.88 -3.64
C HIS A 121 16.63 2.55 -4.95
N HIS A 122 16.46 1.79 -6.03
CA HIS A 122 16.09 2.31 -7.33
C HIS A 122 14.65 1.90 -7.72
N PRO A 123 13.66 2.79 -7.58
CA PRO A 123 12.32 2.56 -8.10
C PRO A 123 12.27 2.75 -9.61
N ALA A 124 11.47 1.93 -10.29
CA ALA A 124 11.14 2.10 -11.70
C ALA A 124 9.66 1.81 -11.97
N LEU A 125 9.08 2.58 -12.87
CA LEU A 125 7.68 2.44 -13.30
C LEU A 125 7.58 1.57 -14.55
N SER A 126 6.52 0.75 -14.64
CA SER A 126 6.25 -0.02 -15.84
C SER A 126 5.93 0.87 -17.03
N GLU A 127 6.30 0.38 -18.22
CA GLU A 127 6.24 1.12 -19.47
C GLU A 127 5.49 0.35 -20.55
N THR A 128 4.81 1.11 -21.40
CA THR A 128 4.25 0.64 -22.68
C THR A 128 4.78 1.55 -23.78
N LYS A 129 5.57 1.01 -24.70
CA LYS A 129 6.30 1.77 -25.76
C LYS A 129 7.20 2.87 -25.18
N GLY A 130 7.83 2.59 -24.04
CA GLY A 130 8.72 3.53 -23.34
C GLY A 130 8.00 4.61 -22.54
N VAL A 131 6.67 4.64 -22.49
CA VAL A 131 5.88 5.61 -21.73
C VAL A 131 5.35 4.95 -20.46
N TYR A 132 5.44 5.61 -19.33
CA TYR A 132 4.90 5.13 -18.07
C TYR A 132 3.40 4.87 -18.17
N ASP A 133 2.97 3.67 -17.79
CA ASP A 133 1.60 3.18 -17.97
C ASP A 133 0.74 3.20 -16.70
N GLY A 134 1.34 3.55 -15.55
CA GLY A 134 0.63 3.71 -14.28
C GLY A 134 0.17 2.41 -13.62
N LYS A 135 0.71 1.24 -14.02
CA LYS A 135 0.26 -0.07 -13.51
C LYS A 135 1.11 -0.60 -12.36
N TRP A 136 2.42 -0.63 -12.56
CA TRP A 136 3.35 -1.29 -11.64
C TRP A 136 4.54 -0.41 -11.33
N LEU A 137 5.01 -0.58 -10.11
CA LEU A 137 6.27 -0.05 -9.63
C LEU A 137 7.13 -1.22 -9.17
N VAL A 138 8.42 -1.18 -9.48
CA VAL A 138 9.40 -2.12 -8.95
C VAL A 138 10.48 -1.35 -8.22
N ILE A 139 11.09 -2.00 -7.23
CA ILE A 139 12.22 -1.43 -6.48
C ILE A 139 13.14 -2.53 -6.01
N ASN A 140 14.45 -2.31 -6.13
CA ASN A 140 15.46 -3.22 -5.62
C ASN A 140 15.82 -2.92 -4.15
N ASP A 141 16.42 -3.91 -3.50
CA ASP A 141 17.05 -3.83 -2.19
C ASP A 141 18.57 -3.90 -2.35
N LYS A 142 19.24 -2.79 -2.10
CA LYS A 142 20.70 -2.75 -2.22
C LYS A 142 21.42 -3.58 -1.16
N ALA A 143 20.87 -3.66 0.04
CA ALA A 143 21.47 -4.39 1.17
C ALA A 143 21.37 -5.91 1.01
N ASN A 144 20.33 -6.38 0.31
CA ASN A 144 20.10 -7.80 0.06
C ASN A 144 19.62 -7.97 -1.39
N PRO A 145 20.02 -9.04 -2.10
CA PRO A 145 19.72 -9.21 -3.53
C PRO A 145 18.23 -9.52 -3.74
N ARG A 146 17.36 -8.54 -3.54
CA ARG A 146 15.90 -8.67 -3.64
C ARG A 146 15.32 -7.58 -4.53
N ILE A 147 14.25 -7.93 -5.22
CA ILE A 147 13.41 -6.99 -5.96
C ILE A 147 11.95 -7.17 -5.56
N ALA A 148 11.24 -6.07 -5.41
CA ALA A 148 9.82 -6.06 -5.08
C ALA A 148 8.99 -5.50 -6.23
N VAL A 149 7.75 -6.01 -6.35
CA VAL A 149 6.72 -5.51 -7.27
C VAL A 149 5.58 -4.93 -6.45
N ILE A 150 5.22 -3.69 -6.75
CA ILE A 150 4.16 -2.91 -6.10
C ILE A 150 3.08 -2.62 -7.14
N ASP A 151 1.83 -2.79 -6.74
CA ASP A 151 0.66 -2.48 -7.56
C ASP A 151 0.26 -1.01 -7.38
N LEU A 152 0.17 -0.26 -8.46
CA LEU A 152 -0.25 1.15 -8.39
C LEU A 152 -1.77 1.34 -8.36
N ASN A 153 -2.56 0.26 -8.35
CA ASN A 153 -3.98 0.36 -8.08
C ASN A 153 -4.28 0.45 -6.57
N ASP A 154 -3.42 -0.10 -5.71
CA ASP A 154 -3.64 -0.09 -4.26
C ASP A 154 -2.40 0.26 -3.44
N PHE A 155 -1.28 0.53 -4.11
CA PHE A 155 0.02 0.83 -3.48
C PHE A 155 0.49 -0.25 -2.49
N GLU A 156 0.19 -1.51 -2.80
CA GLU A 156 0.60 -2.64 -1.99
C GLU A 156 1.72 -3.46 -2.66
N THR A 157 2.69 -3.88 -1.87
CA THR A 157 3.72 -4.84 -2.31
C THR A 157 3.09 -6.21 -2.55
N LYS A 158 3.20 -6.72 -3.78
CA LYS A 158 2.56 -7.97 -4.21
C LYS A 158 3.51 -9.15 -4.33
N GLN A 159 4.78 -8.89 -4.53
CA GLN A 159 5.80 -9.93 -4.71
C GLN A 159 7.16 -9.41 -4.30
N ILE A 160 7.94 -10.27 -3.65
CA ILE A 160 9.38 -10.09 -3.46
C ILE A 160 10.09 -11.28 -4.12
N VAL A 161 11.18 -11.01 -4.83
CA VAL A 161 11.99 -12.04 -5.48
C VAL A 161 13.43 -11.89 -5.00
N VAL A 162 14.05 -13.00 -4.61
CA VAL A 162 15.47 -13.06 -4.22
C VAL A 162 16.31 -13.47 -5.42
N ASN A 163 17.39 -12.76 -5.68
CA ASN A 163 18.36 -13.15 -6.69
C ASN A 163 19.16 -14.35 -6.20
N PRO A 164 19.18 -15.47 -6.94
CA PRO A 164 19.84 -16.69 -6.45
C PRO A 164 21.34 -16.70 -6.64
N VAL A 165 21.91 -15.79 -7.42
CA VAL A 165 23.36 -15.77 -7.74
C VAL A 165 24.06 -14.54 -7.19
N PHE A 166 23.45 -13.36 -7.24
CA PHE A 166 24.08 -12.14 -6.73
C PHE A 166 23.96 -12.03 -5.20
N LYS A 167 24.81 -11.19 -4.62
CA LYS A 167 24.85 -10.93 -3.17
C LYS A 167 24.43 -9.52 -2.83
N SER A 168 24.45 -8.62 -3.82
CA SER A 168 23.97 -7.25 -3.74
C SER A 168 23.50 -6.79 -5.11
N ASP A 169 22.53 -5.91 -5.17
CA ASP A 169 21.99 -5.34 -6.39
C ASP A 169 21.99 -3.81 -6.28
N HIS A 170 22.60 -3.13 -7.27
CA HIS A 170 22.60 -1.67 -7.30
C HIS A 170 22.12 -1.12 -8.64
N GLY A 171 22.61 -1.65 -9.75
CA GLY A 171 22.30 -1.17 -11.10
C GLY A 171 20.94 -1.59 -11.64
N GLY A 172 19.92 -1.52 -10.86
CA GLY A 172 18.53 -1.83 -11.20
C GLY A 172 17.60 -1.13 -10.19
N ALA A 173 16.30 -1.22 -10.33
CA ALA A 173 15.56 -1.94 -11.33
C ALA A 173 15.17 -1.01 -12.49
N PHE A 174 15.32 -1.45 -13.74
CA PHE A 174 14.91 -0.70 -14.91
C PHE A 174 14.08 -1.59 -15.84
N PHE A 175 13.01 -1.06 -16.42
CA PHE A 175 12.19 -1.80 -17.37
C PHE A 175 12.74 -1.70 -18.81
N THR A 176 12.53 -2.75 -19.60
CA THR A 176 12.55 -2.61 -21.05
C THR A 176 11.32 -1.83 -21.51
N GLN A 177 11.39 -1.18 -22.67
CA GLN A 177 10.38 -0.18 -23.11
C GLN A 177 8.92 -0.69 -23.19
N ASN A 178 8.68 -2.00 -23.11
CA ASN A 178 7.34 -2.60 -23.02
C ASN A 178 7.20 -3.48 -21.78
N SER A 179 8.05 -3.28 -20.79
CA SER A 179 8.06 -4.04 -19.54
C SER A 179 8.12 -5.56 -19.72
N GLU A 180 8.83 -6.04 -20.78
CA GLU A 180 9.04 -7.47 -20.98
C GLU A 180 10.00 -8.04 -19.94
N TYR A 181 10.98 -7.23 -19.55
CA TYR A 181 11.99 -7.56 -18.54
C TYR A 181 12.24 -6.38 -17.61
N ILE A 182 12.69 -6.70 -16.40
CA ILE A 182 13.33 -5.77 -15.48
C ILE A 182 14.81 -6.13 -15.47
N LEU A 183 15.67 -5.14 -15.65
CA LEU A 183 17.12 -5.27 -15.60
C LEU A 183 17.62 -4.95 -14.20
N GLU A 184 18.52 -5.78 -13.70
CA GLU A 184 19.13 -5.60 -12.39
C GLU A 184 20.60 -6.02 -12.47
N ALA A 185 21.52 -5.11 -12.17
CA ALA A 185 22.96 -5.37 -12.19
C ALA A 185 23.50 -5.60 -10.79
N SER A 186 24.41 -6.57 -10.65
CA SER A 186 25.13 -6.81 -9.41
C SER A 186 26.01 -5.61 -9.05
N GLN A 187 26.00 -5.16 -7.80
CA GLN A 187 26.93 -4.12 -7.38
C GLN A 187 28.35 -4.67 -7.22
N TYR A 188 28.49 -5.74 -6.49
CA TYR A 188 29.76 -6.36 -6.21
C TYR A 188 29.85 -7.72 -6.88
N ALA A 189 31.00 -8.01 -7.47
CA ALA A 189 31.26 -9.33 -8.00
C ALA A 189 31.37 -10.35 -6.86
N ALA A 190 30.85 -11.54 -7.07
CA ALA A 190 30.84 -12.63 -6.10
C ALA A 190 30.86 -13.99 -6.80
N PRO A 191 31.29 -15.06 -6.10
CA PRO A 191 31.12 -16.43 -6.60
C PRO A 191 29.63 -16.77 -6.73
N TYR A 192 29.26 -17.36 -7.86
CA TYR A 192 27.84 -17.71 -8.13
C TYR A 192 27.36 -18.97 -7.39
N ASP A 193 28.31 -19.84 -7.05
CA ASP A 193 28.03 -21.14 -6.43
C ASP A 193 27.70 -21.07 -4.94
N ASN A 194 27.81 -19.89 -4.34
CA ASN A 194 27.59 -19.65 -2.92
C ASN A 194 28.60 -20.30 -1.96
N ASN A 195 29.73 -20.84 -2.47
CA ASN A 195 30.79 -21.37 -1.69
C ASN A 195 31.81 -20.27 -1.32
N TYR A 196 32.65 -20.57 -0.31
CA TYR A 196 33.81 -19.75 -0.02
C TYR A 196 34.86 -19.94 -1.11
N HIS A 197 35.34 -18.82 -1.63
CA HIS A 197 36.52 -18.76 -2.50
C HIS A 197 37.45 -17.69 -1.97
N PRO A 198 38.77 -17.98 -1.85
CA PRO A 198 39.72 -16.97 -1.45
C PRO A 198 39.70 -15.74 -2.38
N ILE A 199 39.98 -14.56 -1.83
CA ILE A 199 39.96 -13.34 -2.63
C ILE A 199 41.05 -13.32 -3.70
N GLU A 200 42.13 -14.10 -3.50
CA GLU A 200 43.20 -14.27 -4.44
C GLU A 200 42.74 -14.96 -5.74
N GLU A 201 41.63 -15.68 -5.69
CA GLU A 201 40.97 -16.29 -6.86
C GLU A 201 39.95 -15.35 -7.52
N TYR A 202 39.94 -14.06 -7.18
CA TYR A 202 38.95 -13.09 -7.64
C TYR A 202 38.76 -13.12 -9.16
N LYS A 203 39.87 -13.14 -9.90
CA LYS A 203 39.90 -13.14 -11.36
C LYS A 203 39.18 -14.35 -11.99
N GLU A 204 39.35 -15.54 -11.38
CA GLU A 204 38.87 -16.82 -11.91
C GLU A 204 37.47 -17.18 -11.43
N THR A 205 37.11 -16.84 -10.18
CA THR A 205 35.91 -17.37 -9.51
C THR A 205 34.80 -16.33 -9.28
N TYR A 206 35.16 -15.05 -9.13
CA TYR A 206 34.19 -13.98 -8.93
C TYR A 206 33.63 -13.53 -10.28
N ARG A 207 32.36 -13.18 -10.30
CA ARG A 207 31.65 -12.69 -11.49
C ARG A 207 30.69 -11.57 -11.13
N GLY A 208 30.61 -10.59 -12.02
CA GLY A 208 29.49 -9.66 -12.08
C GLY A 208 28.41 -10.17 -13.03
N GLY A 209 27.33 -9.45 -13.18
CA GLY A 209 26.31 -9.82 -14.15
C GLY A 209 25.08 -8.94 -14.14
N ILE A 210 24.24 -9.18 -15.13
CA ILE A 210 22.95 -8.53 -15.31
C ILE A 210 21.85 -9.59 -15.24
N THR A 211 20.90 -9.43 -14.36
CA THR A 211 19.70 -10.27 -14.31
C THR A 211 18.60 -9.64 -15.15
N PHE A 212 18.00 -10.46 -15.98
CA PHE A 212 16.81 -10.14 -16.76
C PHE A 212 15.64 -10.86 -16.13
N TRP A 213 14.87 -10.16 -15.32
CA TRP A 213 13.66 -10.65 -14.68
C TRP A 213 12.51 -10.62 -15.67
N LYS A 214 12.07 -11.77 -16.16
CA LYS A 214 10.90 -11.82 -17.06
C LYS A 214 9.66 -11.33 -16.34
N PHE A 215 9.12 -10.23 -16.82
CA PHE A 215 7.94 -9.60 -16.20
C PHE A 215 6.66 -9.88 -17.00
N ASN A 216 5.56 -9.98 -16.31
CA ASN A 216 4.22 -10.05 -16.88
C ASN A 216 3.48 -8.76 -16.54
N ASN A 217 3.41 -7.83 -17.48
CA ASN A 217 2.82 -6.50 -17.29
C ASN A 217 1.28 -6.52 -17.08
N GLU A 218 0.59 -7.60 -17.44
CA GLU A 218 -0.85 -7.75 -17.16
C GLU A 218 -1.12 -8.18 -15.72
N LYS A 219 -0.23 -8.99 -15.15
CA LYS A 219 -0.41 -9.60 -13.82
C LYS A 219 0.44 -8.95 -12.74
N GLY A 220 1.39 -8.10 -13.11
CA GLY A 220 2.36 -7.52 -12.20
C GLY A 220 3.18 -8.55 -11.45
N ARG A 221 3.74 -9.53 -12.16
CA ARG A 221 4.51 -10.60 -11.52
C ARG A 221 5.77 -10.93 -12.31
N ILE A 222 6.86 -11.11 -11.58
CA ILE A 222 8.11 -11.65 -12.10
C ILE A 222 7.97 -13.17 -12.25
N ASN A 223 8.34 -13.67 -13.42
CA ASN A 223 8.41 -15.10 -13.70
C ASN A 223 9.86 -15.58 -13.59
N GLN A 224 10.27 -16.00 -12.41
CA GLN A 224 11.65 -16.45 -12.12
C GLN A 224 12.11 -17.58 -13.07
N LYS A 225 11.22 -18.52 -13.42
CA LYS A 225 11.55 -19.65 -14.30
C LYS A 225 11.89 -19.23 -15.73
N LYS A 226 11.39 -18.07 -16.17
CA LYS A 226 11.67 -17.48 -17.49
C LYS A 226 12.75 -16.42 -17.44
N SER A 227 13.23 -16.08 -16.25
CA SER A 227 14.32 -15.13 -16.03
C SER A 227 15.68 -15.75 -16.33
N PHE A 228 16.68 -14.92 -16.58
CA PHE A 228 18.03 -15.36 -16.85
C PHE A 228 19.06 -14.28 -16.46
N VAL A 229 20.32 -14.67 -16.39
CA VAL A 229 21.45 -13.79 -16.07
C VAL A 229 22.41 -13.78 -17.24
N LEU A 230 22.94 -12.63 -17.61
CA LEU A 230 24.15 -12.48 -18.39
C LEU A 230 25.36 -12.42 -17.44
N GLU A 231 26.25 -13.39 -17.52
CA GLU A 231 27.54 -13.37 -16.81
C GLU A 231 28.41 -12.26 -17.37
N LEU A 232 29.01 -11.47 -16.48
CA LEU A 232 30.00 -10.44 -16.81
C LEU A 232 31.35 -10.75 -16.10
N PRO A 233 32.45 -10.12 -16.52
CA PRO A 233 33.68 -10.15 -15.79
C PRO A 233 33.50 -9.76 -14.32
N PRO A 234 34.50 -10.00 -13.44
CA PRO A 234 34.39 -9.58 -12.04
C PRO A 234 34.55 -8.07 -11.85
N TYR A 235 34.10 -7.31 -12.83
CA TYR A 235 33.92 -5.87 -12.71
C TYR A 235 32.71 -5.60 -11.84
N MET A 236 32.84 -4.64 -10.94
CA MET A 236 31.70 -4.17 -10.15
C MET A 236 30.78 -3.36 -11.05
N GLN A 237 29.47 -3.59 -10.95
CA GLN A 237 28.50 -2.91 -11.80
C GLN A 237 27.86 -1.75 -11.02
N ASP A 238 27.63 -0.65 -11.72
CA ASP A 238 26.96 0.51 -11.11
C ASP A 238 25.51 0.64 -11.63
N LEU A 239 25.23 1.52 -12.56
CA LEU A 239 23.89 1.73 -13.06
C LEU A 239 23.64 1.10 -14.42
N SER A 240 22.38 0.80 -14.67
CA SER A 240 21.91 0.27 -15.96
C SER A 240 20.76 1.13 -16.50
N ASP A 241 20.62 1.15 -17.83
CA ASP A 241 19.37 1.56 -18.48
C ASP A 241 19.10 0.68 -19.70
N SER A 242 17.84 0.63 -20.10
CA SER A 242 17.37 -0.10 -21.26
C SER A 242 17.24 0.81 -22.47
N GLY A 243 17.61 0.31 -23.62
CA GLY A 243 17.40 0.99 -24.89
C GLY A 243 15.93 1.24 -25.18
N LYS A 244 15.64 2.42 -25.72
CA LYS A 244 14.30 2.87 -26.13
C LYS A 244 14.32 3.15 -27.64
N GLY A 245 13.17 3.25 -28.28
CA GLY A 245 13.06 3.65 -29.69
C GLY A 245 14.06 2.91 -30.61
N VAL A 246 15.03 3.64 -31.17
CA VAL A 246 16.02 3.07 -32.12
C VAL A 246 17.03 2.11 -31.50
N SER A 247 17.22 2.15 -30.19
CA SER A 247 18.11 1.24 -29.43
C SER A 247 17.32 0.13 -28.68
N ASP A 248 16.02 -0.01 -28.91
CA ASP A 248 15.23 -1.09 -28.28
C ASP A 248 15.86 -2.47 -28.54
N GLY A 249 15.89 -3.29 -27.53
CA GLY A 249 16.54 -4.61 -27.55
C GLY A 249 17.97 -4.62 -27.04
N TRP A 250 18.50 -3.46 -26.68
CA TRP A 250 19.82 -3.30 -26.11
C TRP A 250 19.74 -2.78 -24.67
N GLY A 251 20.79 -2.99 -23.92
CA GLY A 251 20.97 -2.45 -22.57
C GLY A 251 22.39 -1.96 -22.37
N PHE A 252 22.54 -1.07 -21.42
CA PHE A 252 23.76 -0.34 -21.10
C PHE A 252 23.98 -0.37 -19.60
N THR A 253 25.23 -0.70 -19.16
CA THR A 253 25.56 -0.77 -17.72
C THR A 253 26.99 -0.30 -17.51
N ASN A 254 27.18 0.65 -16.60
CA ASN A 254 28.51 1.09 -16.17
C ASN A 254 29.15 0.09 -15.25
N SER A 255 30.49 0.02 -15.28
CA SER A 255 31.27 -0.62 -14.23
C SER A 255 32.04 0.40 -13.39
N PHE A 256 32.54 -0.08 -12.25
CA PHE A 256 33.53 0.62 -11.43
C PHE A 256 34.48 -0.39 -10.83
N ASN A 257 35.67 0.08 -10.37
CA ASN A 257 36.75 -0.76 -9.86
C ASN A 257 37.09 -1.95 -10.77
N SER A 258 37.09 -1.72 -12.09
CA SER A 258 37.42 -2.79 -13.05
C SER A 258 38.86 -3.31 -12.89
N GLU A 259 39.76 -2.52 -12.38
CA GLU A 259 41.15 -2.88 -12.06
C GLU A 259 41.26 -3.99 -11.02
N MET A 260 40.28 -4.21 -10.17
CA MET A 260 40.28 -5.28 -9.17
C MET A 260 40.38 -6.68 -9.79
N TYR A 261 40.07 -6.85 -11.08
CA TYR A 261 40.22 -8.13 -11.77
C TYR A 261 41.64 -8.62 -11.83
N THR A 262 42.62 -7.73 -11.64
CA THR A 262 44.05 -8.07 -11.63
C THR A 262 44.58 -8.43 -10.24
N GLY A 263 43.75 -8.30 -9.21
CA GLY A 263 44.18 -8.54 -7.82
C GLY A 263 44.97 -7.39 -7.21
N GLY A 264 44.76 -6.20 -7.74
CA GLY A 264 45.49 -4.98 -7.39
C GLY A 264 46.46 -4.59 -8.50
N ILE A 265 46.29 -3.41 -9.04
CA ILE A 265 47.05 -2.97 -10.21
C ILE A 265 48.43 -2.53 -9.82
N GLU A 266 48.58 -1.93 -8.66
CA GLU A 266 49.88 -1.45 -8.17
C GLU A 266 50.56 -2.55 -7.33
N VAL A 267 51.75 -2.95 -7.75
CA VAL A 267 52.52 -3.96 -7.07
C VAL A 267 52.77 -3.57 -5.61
N GLY A 268 52.34 -4.44 -4.69
CA GLY A 268 52.49 -4.24 -3.27
C GLY A 268 51.36 -3.50 -2.58
N MET A 269 50.33 -3.06 -3.31
CA MET A 269 49.12 -2.46 -2.73
C MET A 269 48.01 -3.50 -2.56
N PRO A 270 47.22 -3.46 -1.48
CA PRO A 270 46.05 -4.29 -1.33
C PRO A 270 45.07 -4.07 -2.47
N PRO A 271 44.36 -5.10 -2.96
CA PRO A 271 43.43 -5.01 -4.07
C PRO A 271 42.35 -3.89 -3.90
N PHE A 272 41.93 -3.66 -2.67
CA PHE A 272 40.88 -2.64 -2.37
C PHE A 272 41.42 -1.20 -2.33
N GLU A 273 42.70 -1.00 -2.23
CA GLU A 273 43.33 0.32 -2.21
C GLU A 273 43.84 0.74 -3.59
N ALA A 274 44.07 -0.21 -4.50
CA ALA A 274 44.54 0.06 -5.85
C ALA A 274 43.49 0.77 -6.74
N GLY A 275 42.24 0.75 -6.35
CA GLY A 275 41.11 1.28 -7.11
C GLY A 275 40.98 2.80 -7.18
N CYS A 276 41.95 3.60 -6.72
CA CYS A 276 41.90 5.06 -6.71
C CYS A 276 42.79 5.72 -7.74
N SER A 277 43.41 4.95 -8.66
CA SER A 277 44.27 5.51 -9.68
C SER A 277 43.47 6.27 -10.75
N ARG A 278 43.94 7.47 -11.10
CA ARG A 278 43.38 8.28 -12.19
C ARG A 278 43.55 7.64 -13.56
N ASN A 279 44.47 6.74 -13.69
CA ASN A 279 44.83 6.07 -14.95
C ASN A 279 43.99 4.81 -15.21
N ASP A 280 43.17 4.40 -14.26
CA ASP A 280 42.32 3.23 -14.42
C ASP A 280 41.13 3.56 -15.34
N THR A 281 40.74 2.55 -16.07
CA THR A 281 39.64 2.64 -17.05
C THR A 281 38.53 1.71 -16.61
N ASP A 282 37.35 2.24 -16.49
CA ASP A 282 36.11 1.45 -16.35
C ASP A 282 35.44 1.25 -17.72
N PHE A 283 34.29 0.61 -17.75
CA PHE A 283 33.65 0.23 -19.00
C PHE A 283 32.14 0.48 -18.97
N LEU A 284 31.63 0.97 -20.09
CA LEU A 284 30.22 0.82 -20.45
C LEU A 284 30.04 -0.54 -21.11
N HIS A 285 29.27 -1.42 -20.50
CA HIS A 285 28.82 -2.67 -21.09
C HIS A 285 27.65 -2.39 -22.02
N VAL A 286 27.76 -2.86 -23.27
CA VAL A 286 26.72 -2.76 -24.30
C VAL A 286 26.27 -4.16 -24.64
N TYR A 287 25.02 -4.51 -24.37
CA TYR A 287 24.53 -5.88 -24.56
C TYR A 287 23.16 -5.92 -25.25
N ASN A 288 22.99 -6.95 -26.10
CA ASN A 288 21.75 -7.16 -26.84
C ASN A 288 20.85 -8.15 -26.10
N TRP A 289 19.91 -7.66 -25.29
CA TRP A 289 19.07 -8.52 -24.48
C TRP A 289 18.05 -9.33 -25.31
N LYS A 290 17.61 -8.84 -26.47
CA LYS A 290 16.76 -9.62 -27.38
C LYS A 290 17.49 -10.80 -28.02
N LYS A 291 18.79 -10.68 -28.30
CA LYS A 291 19.63 -11.84 -28.71
C LYS A 291 19.78 -12.81 -27.55
N LEU A 292 20.08 -12.32 -26.34
CA LEU A 292 20.21 -13.14 -25.15
C LEU A 292 18.92 -13.91 -24.86
N GLU A 293 17.75 -13.28 -24.97
CA GLU A 293 16.44 -13.93 -24.82
C GLU A 293 16.27 -15.10 -25.81
N LYS A 294 16.75 -14.97 -27.04
CA LYS A 294 16.76 -16.06 -28.04
C LYS A 294 17.75 -17.14 -27.66
N LEU A 295 18.97 -16.78 -27.21
CA LEU A 295 20.01 -17.74 -26.83
C LEU A 295 19.56 -18.66 -25.69
N VAL A 296 18.82 -18.14 -24.68
CA VAL A 296 18.33 -18.95 -23.54
C VAL A 296 17.21 -19.91 -23.87
N GLN A 297 16.71 -19.95 -25.12
CA GLN A 297 15.82 -20.99 -25.60
C GLN A 297 16.55 -22.32 -25.87
N ASN A 298 17.86 -22.28 -26.11
CA ASN A 298 18.69 -23.45 -26.35
C ASN A 298 19.58 -23.76 -25.14
N LYS A 299 19.42 -24.95 -24.56
CA LYS A 299 20.18 -25.43 -23.38
C LYS A 299 21.70 -25.37 -23.53
N LYS A 300 22.23 -25.40 -24.75
CA LYS A 300 23.67 -25.33 -25.01
C LYS A 300 24.27 -23.95 -24.72
N ASN A 301 23.44 -22.92 -24.66
CA ASN A 301 23.86 -21.53 -24.52
C ASN A 301 23.84 -21.02 -23.08
N TYR A 302 23.40 -21.80 -22.10
CA TYR A 302 23.36 -21.40 -20.72
C TYR A 302 23.71 -22.55 -19.76
N LYS A 303 24.11 -22.17 -18.55
CA LYS A 303 24.19 -23.06 -17.41
C LYS A 303 23.04 -22.75 -16.44
N VAL A 304 22.61 -23.73 -15.67
CA VAL A 304 21.69 -23.50 -14.55
C VAL A 304 22.51 -23.42 -13.28
N ILE A 305 22.48 -22.29 -12.61
CA ILE A 305 23.17 -22.03 -11.35
C ILE A 305 22.14 -21.61 -10.32
N ASN A 306 22.03 -22.31 -9.20
CA ASN A 306 21.05 -22.03 -8.14
C ASN A 306 19.59 -21.88 -8.65
N GLY A 307 19.25 -22.62 -9.72
CA GLY A 307 17.89 -22.63 -10.30
C GLY A 307 17.60 -21.54 -11.35
N ILE A 308 18.52 -20.63 -11.64
CA ILE A 308 18.41 -19.64 -12.70
C ILE A 308 19.33 -19.96 -13.89
N ARG A 309 18.92 -19.59 -15.10
CA ARG A 309 19.73 -19.74 -16.31
C ARG A 309 20.76 -18.64 -16.38
N VAL A 310 22.01 -18.97 -16.52
CA VAL A 310 23.16 -18.04 -16.68
C VAL A 310 23.77 -18.23 -18.05
N VAL A 311 23.76 -17.20 -18.87
CA VAL A 311 24.45 -17.15 -20.17
C VAL A 311 25.90 -16.76 -19.91
N PRO A 312 26.87 -17.65 -20.16
CA PRO A 312 28.28 -17.31 -20.00
C PRO A 312 28.69 -16.16 -20.93
N MET A 313 29.56 -15.24 -20.47
CA MET A 313 30.02 -14.11 -21.27
C MET A 313 30.61 -14.53 -22.62
N LYS A 314 31.37 -15.65 -22.65
CA LYS A 314 31.92 -16.21 -23.92
C LYS A 314 30.83 -16.59 -24.93
N VAL A 315 29.66 -17.03 -24.48
CA VAL A 315 28.52 -17.35 -25.35
C VAL A 315 27.91 -16.06 -25.89
N ALA A 316 27.75 -15.05 -25.04
CA ALA A 316 27.26 -13.74 -25.45
C ALA A 316 28.18 -13.07 -26.49
N VAL A 317 29.50 -13.10 -26.25
CA VAL A 317 30.52 -12.58 -27.17
C VAL A 317 30.48 -13.32 -28.50
N ALA A 318 30.47 -14.65 -28.51
CA ALA A 318 30.42 -15.46 -29.73
C ALA A 318 29.16 -15.23 -30.59
N ASN A 319 28.14 -14.61 -30.03
CA ASN A 319 26.89 -14.28 -30.71
C ASN A 319 26.68 -12.77 -30.90
N ASP A 320 27.72 -11.96 -30.83
CA ASP A 320 27.66 -10.50 -30.93
C ASP A 320 26.56 -9.89 -30.03
N ALA A 321 26.54 -10.30 -28.79
CA ALA A 321 25.57 -9.87 -27.81
C ALA A 321 26.16 -9.12 -26.62
N LEU A 322 27.49 -8.94 -26.55
CA LEU A 322 28.18 -8.24 -25.47
C LEU A 322 29.45 -7.54 -26.01
N PHE A 323 29.59 -6.26 -25.66
CA PHE A 323 30.68 -5.36 -26.02
C PHE A 323 31.02 -4.43 -24.88
N LEU A 324 32.23 -3.85 -24.89
CA LEU A 324 32.69 -2.84 -23.94
C LEU A 324 33.05 -1.54 -24.66
N ILE A 325 32.81 -0.41 -24.01
CA ILE A 325 33.36 0.90 -24.38
C ILE A 325 34.13 1.41 -23.17
N PRO A 326 35.44 1.77 -23.31
CA PRO A 326 36.19 2.34 -22.22
C PRO A 326 35.61 3.68 -21.74
N GLU A 327 35.65 3.89 -20.45
CA GLU A 327 35.17 5.11 -19.80
C GLU A 327 36.20 5.62 -18.79
N PRO A 328 36.17 6.92 -18.45
CA PRO A 328 36.95 7.44 -17.32
C PRO A 328 36.61 6.70 -16.02
N LYS A 329 37.56 6.69 -15.11
CA LYS A 329 37.46 6.03 -13.83
C LYS A 329 36.15 6.33 -13.09
N SER A 330 35.49 5.25 -12.67
CA SER A 330 34.31 5.30 -11.80
C SER A 330 33.17 6.14 -12.35
N PRO A 331 32.73 5.88 -13.60
CA PRO A 331 31.55 6.54 -14.13
C PRO A 331 30.33 6.21 -13.29
N HIS A 332 29.29 7.07 -13.37
CA HIS A 332 28.02 6.82 -12.70
C HIS A 332 26.91 7.22 -13.65
N GLY A 333 25.65 6.98 -13.35
CA GLY A 333 24.51 7.34 -14.21
C GLY A 333 24.70 6.97 -15.69
N VAL A 334 23.95 6.01 -16.18
CA VAL A 334 23.79 5.76 -17.61
C VAL A 334 22.34 5.92 -17.97
N ASP A 335 22.03 6.83 -18.90
CA ASP A 335 20.67 7.19 -19.20
C ASP A 335 20.45 7.25 -20.73
N VAL A 336 19.45 6.55 -21.23
CA VAL A 336 19.11 6.49 -22.66
C VAL A 336 18.10 7.58 -22.99
N SER A 337 18.37 8.35 -24.05
CA SER A 337 17.46 9.41 -24.52
C SER A 337 16.07 8.87 -24.88
N PRO A 338 15.02 9.70 -24.83
CA PRO A 338 13.64 9.29 -25.14
C PRO A 338 13.48 8.63 -26.52
N ASP A 339 14.26 9.05 -27.50
CA ASP A 339 14.30 8.48 -28.85
C ASP A 339 15.24 7.26 -28.99
N GLY A 340 16.09 7.02 -27.97
CA GLY A 340 17.05 5.93 -27.93
C GLY A 340 18.32 6.15 -28.74
N GLU A 341 18.53 7.33 -29.32
CA GLU A 341 19.71 7.61 -30.14
C GLU A 341 20.93 8.01 -29.35
N TYR A 342 20.75 8.56 -28.16
CA TYR A 342 21.87 9.01 -27.31
C TYR A 342 21.89 8.26 -25.99
N ILE A 343 23.08 7.91 -25.54
CA ILE A 343 23.35 7.34 -24.22
C ILE A 343 24.27 8.33 -23.50
N VAL A 344 23.77 8.85 -22.37
CA VAL A 344 24.47 9.88 -21.57
C VAL A 344 25.07 9.20 -20.34
N VAL A 345 26.38 9.32 -20.17
CA VAL A 345 27.13 8.73 -19.06
C VAL A 345 27.83 9.82 -18.26
N CYS A 346 27.57 9.85 -16.96
CA CYS A 346 28.15 10.81 -16.05
C CYS A 346 29.53 10.36 -15.54
N GLY A 347 30.49 11.26 -15.50
CA GLY A 347 31.89 10.93 -15.18
C GLY A 347 32.20 10.73 -13.70
N LYS A 348 31.33 11.18 -12.79
CA LYS A 348 31.51 11.21 -11.33
C LYS A 348 32.83 11.81 -10.84
N LEU A 349 33.93 11.11 -11.01
CA LEU A 349 35.28 11.60 -10.69
C LEU A 349 35.88 12.45 -11.82
N ASP A 350 35.36 12.34 -13.05
CA ASP A 350 35.66 13.23 -14.17
C ASP A 350 34.59 14.35 -14.21
N THR A 351 34.99 15.59 -14.45
CA THR A 351 34.10 16.76 -14.56
C THR A 351 33.21 16.71 -15.79
N HIS A 352 33.49 15.80 -16.74
CA HIS A 352 32.75 15.66 -17.98
C HIS A 352 31.63 14.65 -17.89
N THR A 353 30.59 14.92 -18.67
CA THR A 353 29.56 13.95 -19.03
C THR A 353 29.76 13.55 -20.48
N THR A 354 29.83 12.27 -20.76
CA THR A 354 30.04 11.70 -22.10
C THR A 354 28.71 11.37 -22.75
N VAL A 355 28.53 11.82 -23.98
CA VAL A 355 27.34 11.50 -24.79
C VAL A 355 27.75 10.55 -25.89
N TYR A 356 27.28 9.31 -25.82
CA TYR A 356 27.44 8.33 -26.90
C TYR A 356 26.30 8.42 -27.91
N LYS A 357 26.56 8.00 -29.15
CA LYS A 357 25.56 7.97 -30.22
C LYS A 357 25.30 6.52 -30.66
N TRP A 358 24.05 6.07 -30.51
CA TRP A 358 23.69 4.69 -30.80
C TRP A 358 23.98 4.28 -32.25
N SER A 359 23.66 5.14 -33.21
CA SER A 359 23.94 4.87 -34.65
C SER A 359 25.43 4.65 -34.91
N LYS A 360 26.33 5.32 -34.16
CA LYS A 360 27.78 5.12 -34.26
C LYS A 360 28.19 3.78 -33.62
N ILE A 361 27.72 3.48 -32.41
CA ILE A 361 27.95 2.21 -31.73
C ILE A 361 27.50 1.04 -32.60
N LYS A 362 26.26 1.11 -33.09
CA LYS A 362 25.69 0.09 -33.99
C LYS A 362 26.50 -0.12 -35.26
N LYS A 363 27.06 0.93 -35.82
CA LYS A 363 27.94 0.85 -37.02
C LYS A 363 29.24 0.15 -36.70
N LEU A 364 29.86 0.41 -35.54
CA LEU A 364 31.08 -0.26 -35.10
C LEU A 364 30.83 -1.75 -34.89
N ILE A 365 29.76 -2.11 -34.20
CA ILE A 365 29.36 -3.51 -33.98
C ILE A 365 29.13 -4.23 -35.29
N LYS A 366 28.32 -3.66 -36.19
CA LYS A 366 27.99 -4.25 -37.51
C LYS A 366 29.22 -4.50 -38.39
N ASN A 367 30.23 -3.63 -38.29
CA ASN A 367 31.44 -3.71 -39.10
C ASN A 367 32.59 -4.43 -38.39
N HIS A 368 32.37 -5.03 -37.20
CA HIS A 368 33.35 -5.67 -36.33
C HIS A 368 34.63 -4.82 -36.11
N LYS A 369 34.43 -3.50 -35.94
CA LYS A 369 35.52 -2.55 -35.68
C LYS A 369 35.78 -2.43 -34.21
N TYR A 370 36.74 -3.23 -33.73
CA TYR A 370 37.15 -3.28 -32.34
C TYR A 370 38.58 -2.71 -32.20
N VAL A 371 38.84 -2.03 -31.10
CA VAL A 371 40.21 -1.52 -30.75
C VAL A 371 41.02 -2.52 -29.94
N GLY A 372 40.39 -3.57 -29.45
CA GLY A 372 41.02 -4.63 -28.67
C GLY A 372 40.03 -5.58 -28.06
N LYS A 373 40.48 -6.34 -27.06
CA LYS A 373 39.63 -7.17 -26.19
C LYS A 373 40.09 -6.96 -24.77
N ASP A 374 39.16 -7.09 -23.82
CA ASP A 374 39.47 -7.16 -22.40
C ASP A 374 40.15 -8.50 -22.05
N PRO A 375 40.66 -8.69 -20.81
CA PRO A 375 41.27 -9.95 -20.38
C PRO A 375 40.34 -11.18 -20.43
N TYR A 376 39.00 -10.96 -20.52
CA TYR A 376 38.00 -12.03 -20.63
C TYR A 376 37.56 -12.29 -22.06
N GLY A 377 38.17 -11.60 -23.05
CA GLY A 377 37.95 -11.77 -24.47
C GLY A 377 36.78 -11.00 -25.03
N ILE A 378 36.19 -10.06 -24.29
CA ILE A 378 35.07 -9.23 -24.73
C ILE A 378 35.62 -8.15 -25.68
N PRO A 379 35.01 -7.95 -26.89
CA PRO A 379 35.46 -6.91 -27.82
C PRO A 379 35.25 -5.50 -27.24
N ILE A 380 36.28 -4.66 -27.41
CA ILE A 380 36.28 -3.25 -27.00
C ILE A 380 36.06 -2.37 -28.21
N LEU A 381 35.03 -1.52 -28.15
CA LEU A 381 34.73 -0.48 -29.12
C LEU A 381 35.50 0.79 -28.81
N SER A 382 35.87 1.55 -29.85
CA SER A 382 36.52 2.84 -29.66
C SER A 382 35.62 3.83 -28.98
N MET A 383 36.01 4.38 -27.84
CA MET A 383 35.27 5.46 -27.16
C MET A 383 35.05 6.66 -28.11
N LYS A 384 36.15 7.14 -28.72
CA LYS A 384 36.16 8.27 -29.65
C LYS A 384 35.19 8.10 -30.79
N ASP A 385 35.12 6.91 -31.39
CA ASP A 385 34.26 6.65 -32.55
C ASP A 385 32.82 6.36 -32.15
N SER A 386 32.56 6.02 -30.88
CA SER A 386 31.23 5.77 -30.32
C SER A 386 30.54 7.04 -29.82
N MET A 387 31.30 8.02 -29.32
CA MET A 387 30.74 9.20 -28.70
C MET A 387 30.28 10.25 -29.69
N HIS A 388 29.22 10.98 -29.32
CA HIS A 388 28.80 12.22 -29.94
C HIS A 388 29.74 13.37 -29.52
N GLY A 389 30.03 13.47 -28.22
CA GLY A 389 30.96 14.40 -27.61
C GLY A 389 30.95 14.32 -26.10
N GLN A 390 31.71 15.21 -25.49
CA GLN A 390 31.77 15.39 -24.02
C GLN A 390 31.45 16.85 -23.69
N VAL A 391 30.93 17.06 -22.49
CA VAL A 391 30.64 18.40 -21.95
C VAL A 391 31.12 18.48 -20.52
N GLU A 392 31.88 19.54 -20.18
CA GLU A 392 32.29 19.79 -18.82
C GLU A 392 31.13 20.46 -18.05
N LEU A 393 30.58 19.76 -17.06
CA LEU A 393 29.47 20.25 -16.27
C LEU A 393 29.91 20.83 -14.91
N GLY A 394 30.94 20.23 -14.30
CA GLY A 394 31.44 20.56 -12.96
C GLY A 394 31.78 19.27 -12.19
N LEU A 395 32.02 19.40 -10.87
CA LEU A 395 32.51 18.28 -10.06
C LEU A 395 31.36 17.35 -9.62
N GLY A 396 31.53 16.08 -9.88
CA GLY A 396 30.64 15.03 -9.44
C GLY A 396 29.36 14.86 -10.25
N PRO A 397 29.39 14.84 -11.60
CA PRO A 397 28.20 14.55 -12.38
C PRO A 397 27.75 13.10 -12.15
N LEU A 398 26.50 12.89 -11.66
CA LEU A 398 26.01 11.58 -11.26
C LEU A 398 24.85 11.06 -12.11
N HIS A 399 23.74 11.76 -12.19
CA HIS A 399 22.50 11.26 -12.80
C HIS A 399 21.85 12.27 -13.71
N ASN A 400 21.06 11.77 -14.66
CA ASN A 400 20.39 12.59 -15.65
C ASN A 400 18.87 12.39 -15.63
N GLN A 401 18.13 13.45 -16.02
CA GLN A 401 16.69 13.40 -16.31
C GLN A 401 16.40 14.21 -17.56
N TYR A 402 15.60 13.67 -18.47
CA TYR A 402 15.26 14.32 -19.73
C TYR A 402 14.08 15.28 -19.57
N SER A 403 14.07 16.28 -20.46
CA SER A 403 13.01 17.27 -20.63
C SER A 403 12.14 16.93 -21.86
N ASN A 404 10.97 17.54 -21.95
CA ASN A 404 10.16 17.58 -23.19
C ASN A 404 10.68 18.60 -24.22
N VAL A 405 11.71 19.39 -23.88
CA VAL A 405 12.38 20.29 -24.80
C VAL A 405 13.49 19.53 -25.52
N ASP A 406 13.55 19.68 -26.86
CA ASP A 406 14.48 18.91 -27.69
C ASP A 406 15.94 19.07 -27.29
N GLY A 407 16.55 17.95 -26.95
CA GLY A 407 17.95 17.85 -26.47
C GLY A 407 18.21 18.36 -25.07
N GLU A 408 17.21 18.88 -24.35
CA GLU A 408 17.39 19.40 -23.00
C GLU A 408 17.42 18.26 -21.96
N ILE A 409 18.36 18.36 -21.03
CA ILE A 409 18.61 17.38 -19.98
C ILE A 409 19.08 18.08 -18.71
N TYR A 410 18.81 17.46 -17.56
CA TYR A 410 19.26 17.93 -16.26
C TYR A 410 20.20 16.90 -15.64
N THR A 411 21.33 17.36 -15.08
CA THR A 411 22.34 16.51 -14.44
C THR A 411 22.61 17.00 -13.02
N SER A 412 22.67 16.07 -12.06
CA SER A 412 23.10 16.34 -10.68
C SER A 412 24.61 16.39 -10.59
N LEU A 413 25.15 17.36 -9.85
CA LEU A 413 26.57 17.47 -9.48
C LEU A 413 26.70 17.23 -7.98
N TYR A 414 27.18 16.07 -7.59
CA TYR A 414 27.26 15.67 -6.20
C TYR A 414 28.21 16.55 -5.38
N VAL A 415 29.41 16.79 -5.90
CA VAL A 415 30.44 17.57 -5.19
C VAL A 415 30.11 19.06 -5.18
N ASP A 416 29.73 19.61 -6.33
CA ASP A 416 29.36 21.02 -6.46
C ASP A 416 28.00 21.36 -5.83
N SER A 417 27.21 20.36 -5.47
CA SER A 417 25.84 20.56 -4.92
C SER A 417 24.98 21.43 -5.85
N GLN A 418 24.93 21.07 -7.12
CA GLN A 418 24.20 21.79 -8.15
C GLN A 418 23.35 20.85 -9.02
N ILE A 419 22.29 21.38 -9.62
CA ILE A 419 21.64 20.81 -10.81
C ILE A 419 22.03 21.67 -12.01
N VAL A 420 22.45 21.00 -13.08
CA VAL A 420 22.84 21.64 -14.34
C VAL A 420 21.81 21.34 -15.41
N LYS A 421 21.29 22.38 -16.05
CA LYS A 421 20.47 22.32 -17.24
C LYS A 421 21.37 22.49 -18.46
N TRP A 422 21.33 21.54 -19.40
CA TRP A 422 22.18 21.61 -20.60
C TRP A 422 21.51 20.87 -21.77
N ASN A 423 22.12 20.93 -22.95
CA ASN A 423 21.58 20.28 -24.12
C ASN A 423 22.55 19.20 -24.65
N TYR A 424 22.13 17.93 -24.61
CA TYR A 424 22.98 16.81 -25.01
C TYR A 424 23.23 16.69 -26.52
N LYS A 425 22.45 17.35 -27.35
CA LYS A 425 22.67 17.39 -28.82
C LYS A 425 23.69 18.45 -29.21
N THR A 426 23.64 19.60 -28.55
CA THR A 426 24.53 20.72 -28.85
C THR A 426 25.72 20.84 -27.90
N LEU A 427 25.74 20.06 -26.83
CA LEU A 427 26.75 20.05 -25.76
C LEU A 427 26.92 21.41 -25.05
N LYS A 428 25.85 22.20 -24.97
CA LYS A 428 25.90 23.54 -24.35
C LYS A 428 25.23 23.51 -22.98
N VAL A 429 25.91 24.07 -21.96
CA VAL A 429 25.33 24.37 -20.67
C VAL A 429 24.40 25.56 -20.81
N LEU A 430 23.20 25.46 -20.25
CA LEU A 430 22.14 26.47 -20.35
C LEU A 430 21.92 27.23 -19.04
N ASP A 431 21.96 26.52 -17.90
CA ASP A 431 21.76 27.10 -16.58
C ASP A 431 22.28 26.19 -15.47
N LYS A 432 22.50 26.72 -14.26
CA LYS A 432 22.87 25.98 -13.05
C LYS A 432 22.14 26.55 -11.84
N VAL A 433 21.70 25.69 -10.95
CA VAL A 433 21.08 26.08 -9.67
C VAL A 433 21.75 25.33 -8.52
N ASN A 434 22.06 26.05 -7.43
CA ASN A 434 22.61 25.44 -6.22
C ASN A 434 21.51 24.71 -5.45
N VAL A 435 21.87 23.58 -4.85
CA VAL A 435 21.02 22.77 -3.97
C VAL A 435 21.76 22.47 -2.67
N HIS A 436 21.09 21.92 -1.65
CA HIS A 436 21.60 21.86 -0.27
C HIS A 436 21.41 20.50 0.37
N TYR A 437 22.38 19.57 0.41
CA TYR A 437 23.72 19.54 -0.19
C TYR A 437 24.00 18.13 -0.73
N ASN A 438 25.08 17.97 -1.48
CA ASN A 438 25.51 16.70 -2.01
C ASN A 438 24.39 15.93 -2.70
N VAL A 439 23.85 16.52 -3.78
CA VAL A 439 22.75 15.92 -4.54
C VAL A 439 23.22 14.63 -5.20
N GLY A 440 22.64 13.51 -4.78
CA GLY A 440 22.85 12.22 -5.43
C GLY A 440 22.01 12.13 -6.71
N HIS A 441 20.85 11.52 -6.56
CA HIS A 441 19.87 11.46 -7.66
C HIS A 441 19.08 12.75 -7.82
N LEU A 442 18.43 12.87 -8.96
CA LEU A 442 17.40 13.84 -9.24
C LEU A 442 16.19 13.11 -9.84
N CYS A 443 15.01 13.67 -9.68
CA CYS A 443 13.77 13.14 -10.23
C CYS A 443 13.11 14.17 -11.15
N GLY A 444 13.06 13.90 -12.43
CA GLY A 444 12.28 14.66 -13.41
C GLY A 444 10.86 14.10 -13.51
N MET A 445 9.92 14.96 -13.87
CA MET A 445 8.54 14.55 -14.11
C MET A 445 8.49 13.65 -15.35
N GLU A 446 8.32 12.32 -15.14
CA GLU A 446 8.46 11.29 -16.17
C GLU A 446 9.81 11.34 -16.93
N GLY A 447 10.88 11.83 -16.28
CA GLY A 447 12.13 12.21 -16.89
C GLY A 447 12.98 11.10 -17.50
N LYS A 448 12.65 9.81 -17.22
CA LYS A 448 13.28 8.63 -17.86
C LYS A 448 12.37 7.93 -18.87
N SER A 449 11.14 8.41 -19.05
CA SER A 449 10.18 7.90 -20.01
C SER A 449 10.47 8.42 -21.43
N ALA A 450 9.86 7.79 -22.44
CA ALA A 450 9.88 8.31 -23.80
C ALA A 450 9.00 9.56 -24.00
N ASP A 451 8.23 9.96 -22.97
CA ASP A 451 7.38 11.15 -22.95
C ASP A 451 7.67 11.98 -21.67
N PRO A 452 8.91 12.52 -21.52
CA PRO A 452 9.28 13.29 -20.34
C PRO A 452 8.51 14.61 -20.25
N GLN A 453 8.33 15.11 -19.01
CA GLN A 453 7.65 16.38 -18.73
C GLN A 453 8.64 17.37 -18.09
N GLY A 454 8.96 18.43 -18.80
CA GLY A 454 10.00 19.39 -18.39
C GLY A 454 9.51 20.53 -17.51
N LYS A 455 8.70 20.26 -16.48
CA LYS A 455 8.12 21.30 -15.63
C LYS A 455 8.84 21.44 -14.29
N TYR A 456 9.17 20.34 -13.68
CA TYR A 456 9.82 20.29 -12.37
C TYR A 456 10.94 19.26 -12.34
N ILE A 457 11.98 19.59 -11.56
CA ILE A 457 13.01 18.66 -11.11
C ILE A 457 13.01 18.64 -9.58
N ILE A 458 13.23 17.47 -9.00
CA ILE A 458 13.45 17.33 -7.57
C ILE A 458 14.90 16.89 -7.36
N SER A 459 15.65 17.64 -6.55
CA SER A 459 16.96 17.20 -6.09
C SER A 459 16.82 16.35 -4.84
N LEU A 460 17.49 15.19 -4.79
CA LEU A 460 17.53 14.29 -3.65
C LEU A 460 18.86 14.46 -2.94
N ASN A 461 18.89 15.38 -1.96
CA ASN A 461 20.11 15.81 -1.29
C ASN A 461 20.46 14.84 -0.15
N LYS A 462 21.71 14.45 -0.08
CA LYS A 462 22.23 13.47 0.90
C LYS A 462 22.61 14.10 2.24
N LEU A 463 22.83 15.42 2.26
CA LEU A 463 23.13 16.17 3.46
C LEU A 463 22.25 17.41 3.50
N ALA A 464 21.77 17.76 4.68
CA ALA A 464 20.98 18.98 4.92
C ALA A 464 21.42 19.63 6.22
N ILE A 465 22.72 19.87 6.34
CA ILE A 465 23.43 20.14 7.60
C ILE A 465 22.91 21.37 8.34
N ASP A 466 22.47 22.39 7.62
CA ASP A 466 22.06 23.70 8.13
C ASP A 466 20.64 24.08 7.74
N ARG A 467 19.88 23.18 7.12
CA ARG A 467 18.54 23.51 6.60
C ARG A 467 17.44 23.37 7.64
N PHE A 468 17.61 22.48 8.58
CA PHE A 468 16.59 22.20 9.59
C PHE A 468 17.25 22.14 10.96
N ASP A 469 16.62 22.75 11.95
CA ASP A 469 17.13 22.81 13.31
C ASP A 469 17.28 21.42 13.93
N PRO A 470 18.16 21.30 14.93
CA PRO A 470 18.69 20.01 15.35
C PRO A 470 17.60 19.02 15.77
N VAL A 471 17.59 17.92 15.05
CA VAL A 471 16.76 16.74 15.35
C VAL A 471 17.58 15.66 16.04
N GLY A 472 18.73 16.02 16.61
CA GLY A 472 19.73 15.13 17.19
C GLY A 472 20.97 15.01 16.30
N PRO A 473 21.86 14.02 16.56
CA PRO A 473 23.10 13.86 15.81
C PRO A 473 22.89 13.38 14.36
N LEU A 474 21.69 12.89 14.02
CA LEU A 474 21.31 12.50 12.66
C LEU A 474 20.67 13.66 11.94
N HIS A 475 21.30 14.12 10.88
CA HIS A 475 20.77 15.21 10.06
C HIS A 475 19.67 14.67 9.14
N PRO A 476 18.50 15.34 9.04
CA PRO A 476 17.50 14.99 8.05
C PRO A 476 18.05 15.28 6.65
N GLN A 477 17.77 14.39 5.73
CA GLN A 477 17.97 14.63 4.31
C GLN A 477 16.82 15.50 3.77
N ASN A 478 16.98 16.09 2.60
CA ASN A 478 15.90 16.87 2.03
C ASN A 478 15.72 16.62 0.53
N HIS A 479 14.49 16.86 0.07
CA HIS A 479 14.16 16.98 -1.33
C HIS A 479 13.81 18.44 -1.64
N GLN A 480 14.44 18.99 -2.67
CA GLN A 480 14.14 20.36 -3.09
C GLN A 480 13.46 20.36 -4.45
N LEU A 481 12.35 21.09 -4.55
CA LEU A 481 11.58 21.24 -5.80
C LEU A 481 12.10 22.44 -6.58
N ILE A 482 12.39 22.23 -7.86
CA ILE A 482 12.93 23.21 -8.78
C ILE A 482 11.98 23.34 -9.97
N ASP A 483 11.49 24.54 -10.24
CA ASP A 483 10.78 24.87 -11.48
C ASP A 483 11.79 25.04 -12.63
N VAL A 484 11.65 24.23 -13.65
CA VAL A 484 12.55 24.23 -14.82
C VAL A 484 11.84 24.64 -16.11
N SER A 485 10.59 25.09 -16.03
CA SER A 485 9.77 25.50 -17.17
C SER A 485 10.29 26.78 -17.86
N GLY A 486 11.05 27.60 -17.13
CA GLY A 486 11.65 28.82 -17.63
C GLY A 486 13.04 28.63 -18.24
N LYS A 487 13.63 29.72 -18.76
CA LYS A 487 15.04 29.74 -19.19
C LYS A 487 15.99 29.50 -18.02
N LYS A 488 15.68 30.09 -16.86
CA LYS A 488 16.37 29.90 -15.60
C LYS A 488 15.61 28.92 -14.72
N MET A 489 16.34 28.12 -13.98
CA MET A 489 15.81 27.23 -12.95
C MET A 489 15.54 28.00 -11.67
N ASP A 490 14.43 27.74 -11.01
CA ASP A 490 13.95 28.46 -9.83
C ASP A 490 13.65 27.46 -8.68
N LEU A 491 14.38 27.58 -7.57
CA LEU A 491 14.23 26.70 -6.39
C LEU A 491 12.98 27.12 -5.59
N LEU A 492 11.95 26.28 -5.60
CA LEU A 492 10.63 26.60 -5.04
C LEU A 492 10.41 26.15 -3.60
N TYR A 493 10.90 24.97 -3.23
CA TYR A 493 10.51 24.33 -1.99
C TYR A 493 11.62 23.44 -1.43
N ASP A 494 11.63 23.32 -0.11
CA ASP A 494 12.58 22.52 0.65
C ASP A 494 11.83 21.62 1.62
N MET A 495 11.88 20.30 1.41
CA MET A 495 11.14 19.30 2.18
C MET A 495 12.11 18.40 2.94
N PRO A 496 12.12 18.42 4.29
CA PRO A 496 12.91 17.47 5.08
C PRO A 496 12.37 16.04 4.88
N ILE A 497 13.27 15.07 4.78
CA ILE A 497 12.95 13.66 4.65
C ILE A 497 13.40 12.93 5.91
N PRO A 498 12.47 12.51 6.77
CA PRO A 498 12.82 11.88 8.05
C PRO A 498 13.11 10.38 7.95
N LEU A 499 13.17 9.81 6.74
CA LEU A 499 13.54 8.42 6.50
C LEU A 499 15.04 8.29 6.27
N GLY A 500 15.60 7.12 6.52
CA GLY A 500 16.99 6.82 6.23
C GLY A 500 17.27 6.92 4.73
N GLU A 501 18.40 7.36 4.34
CA GLU A 501 18.92 7.67 2.99
C GLU A 501 17.97 7.43 1.79
N PRO A 502 17.03 8.32 1.48
CA PRO A 502 16.25 8.24 0.25
C PRO A 502 17.19 8.39 -0.94
N HIS A 503 17.24 7.35 -1.80
CA HIS A 503 18.27 7.26 -2.82
C HIS A 503 17.82 7.80 -4.16
N GLN A 504 16.75 7.25 -4.70
CA GLN A 504 16.17 7.64 -5.99
C GLN A 504 14.65 7.80 -5.89
N ALA A 505 14.09 8.58 -6.80
CA ALA A 505 12.66 8.75 -6.96
C ALA A 505 12.27 8.69 -8.43
N VAL A 506 11.01 8.31 -8.68
CA VAL A 506 10.36 8.39 -10.00
C VAL A 506 9.04 9.12 -9.86
N ALA A 507 8.67 9.88 -10.89
CA ALA A 507 7.45 10.67 -10.90
C ALA A 507 6.56 10.31 -12.09
N ILE A 508 5.25 10.35 -11.90
CA ILE A 508 4.25 10.09 -12.93
C ILE A 508 3.11 11.10 -12.84
N ARG A 509 2.53 11.45 -13.97
CA ARG A 509 1.31 12.27 -14.03
C ARG A 509 0.17 11.61 -13.25
N MET A 510 -0.46 12.35 -12.34
CA MET A 510 -1.58 11.85 -11.53
C MET A 510 -2.73 11.31 -12.39
N SER A 511 -2.92 11.85 -13.60
CA SER A 511 -3.95 11.41 -14.54
C SER A 511 -3.77 9.99 -15.09
N LYS A 512 -2.59 9.39 -14.92
CA LYS A 512 -2.29 8.00 -15.31
C LYS A 512 -2.58 7.00 -14.20
N LEU A 513 -2.82 7.48 -12.98
CA LEU A 513 -3.07 6.64 -11.82
C LEU A 513 -4.58 6.53 -11.57
N HIS A 514 -5.03 5.30 -11.41
CA HIS A 514 -6.44 4.98 -11.17
C HIS A 514 -6.55 4.06 -9.95
N PRO A 515 -6.24 4.59 -8.73
CA PRO A 515 -6.21 3.76 -7.54
C PRO A 515 -7.59 3.20 -7.20
N GLU A 516 -7.59 1.96 -6.76
CA GLU A 516 -8.76 1.28 -6.24
C GLU A 516 -9.15 1.91 -4.90
N VAL A 517 -10.36 2.41 -4.78
CA VAL A 517 -10.88 3.02 -3.54
C VAL A 517 -11.66 2.02 -2.70
N ARG A 518 -12.06 0.91 -3.30
CA ARG A 518 -12.70 -0.21 -2.62
C ARG A 518 -12.55 -1.49 -3.43
N TYR A 519 -12.49 -2.62 -2.75
CA TYR A 519 -12.36 -3.93 -3.38
C TYR A 519 -13.73 -4.56 -3.66
N LYS A 520 -13.74 -5.48 -4.63
CA LYS A 520 -14.86 -6.42 -4.75
C LYS A 520 -14.96 -7.24 -3.47
N MET A 521 -16.18 -7.37 -2.94
CA MET A 521 -16.44 -7.99 -1.63
C MET A 521 -15.78 -9.36 -1.45
N GLY A 522 -14.93 -9.44 -0.44
CA GLY A 522 -14.17 -10.64 -0.10
C GLY A 522 -12.82 -10.76 -0.79
N THR A 523 -12.30 -9.72 -1.42
CA THR A 523 -11.01 -9.77 -2.12
C THR A 523 -9.84 -9.90 -1.15
N ASN A 524 -8.92 -10.80 -1.46
CA ASN A 524 -7.57 -10.77 -0.93
C ASN A 524 -6.72 -9.88 -1.84
N SER A 525 -6.33 -8.72 -1.38
CA SER A 525 -5.65 -7.68 -2.18
C SER A 525 -4.29 -8.15 -2.70
N ARG A 526 -3.55 -8.98 -1.95
CA ARG A 526 -2.22 -9.47 -2.37
C ARG A 526 -2.30 -10.41 -3.58
N THR A 527 -3.42 -11.09 -3.77
CA THR A 527 -3.61 -12.04 -4.88
C THR A 527 -4.60 -11.57 -5.93
N GLY A 528 -5.39 -10.53 -5.65
CA GLY A 528 -6.50 -10.07 -6.48
C GLY A 528 -7.68 -11.06 -6.59
N LYS A 529 -7.69 -12.13 -5.78
CA LYS A 529 -8.72 -13.19 -5.81
C LYS A 529 -9.66 -13.08 -4.62
N ILE A 530 -10.85 -13.64 -4.76
CA ILE A 530 -11.76 -13.80 -3.62
C ILE A 530 -11.12 -14.74 -2.60
N SER A 531 -11.04 -14.29 -1.36
CA SER A 531 -10.50 -15.06 -0.24
C SER A 531 -11.40 -16.25 0.12
N LYS A 532 -10.78 -17.38 0.49
CA LYS A 532 -11.51 -18.50 1.10
C LYS A 532 -12.08 -18.15 2.47
N GLY A 533 -11.49 -17.14 3.14
CA GLY A 533 -11.93 -16.60 4.41
C GLY A 533 -13.07 -15.59 4.30
N LYS A 534 -13.55 -15.26 3.10
CA LYS A 534 -14.67 -14.32 2.91
C LYS A 534 -15.83 -14.68 3.82
N CYS A 535 -16.33 -13.68 4.55
CA CYS A 535 -17.50 -13.78 5.40
C CYS A 535 -18.47 -12.63 5.08
N LEU A 536 -19.74 -12.92 4.97
CA LEU A 536 -20.79 -11.93 4.81
C LEU A 536 -21.62 -11.85 6.10
N ALA A 537 -22.42 -10.78 6.25
CA ALA A 537 -23.30 -10.63 7.38
C ALA A 537 -24.22 -11.86 7.55
N GLY A 538 -24.29 -12.38 8.77
CA GLY A 538 -25.04 -13.62 9.12
C GLY A 538 -24.33 -14.92 8.75
N GLN A 539 -23.09 -14.86 8.27
CA GLN A 539 -22.23 -16.03 8.00
C GLN A 539 -21.11 -16.19 9.02
N GLU A 540 -21.06 -15.31 10.00
CA GLU A 540 -20.05 -15.33 11.06
C GLU A 540 -20.11 -16.64 11.83
N ARG A 541 -18.97 -17.24 12.09
CA ARG A 541 -18.87 -18.55 12.74
C ARG A 541 -17.49 -18.82 13.30
N ILE A 542 -17.45 -19.69 14.28
CA ILE A 542 -16.21 -20.25 14.85
C ILE A 542 -16.21 -21.74 14.56
N VAL A 543 -15.18 -22.22 13.90
CA VAL A 543 -15.00 -23.63 13.53
C VAL A 543 -13.77 -24.17 14.27
N ARG A 544 -13.95 -25.24 15.02
CA ARG A 544 -12.85 -25.89 15.73
C ARG A 544 -12.56 -27.27 15.13
N LYS A 545 -11.27 -27.54 14.86
CA LYS A 545 -10.74 -28.84 14.49
C LYS A 545 -9.50 -29.15 15.36
N GLY A 546 -9.72 -29.88 16.44
CA GLY A 546 -8.67 -30.10 17.42
C GLY A 546 -8.18 -28.76 18.03
N HIS A 547 -6.89 -28.50 17.95
CA HIS A 547 -6.29 -27.26 18.40
C HIS A 547 -6.34 -26.11 17.37
N ASN A 548 -6.86 -26.32 16.19
CA ASN A 548 -7.05 -25.26 15.21
C ASN A 548 -8.44 -24.66 15.33
N VAL A 549 -8.49 -23.36 15.57
CA VAL A 549 -9.73 -22.57 15.67
C VAL A 549 -9.74 -21.56 14.54
N GLU A 550 -10.73 -21.65 13.67
CA GLU A 550 -10.93 -20.78 12.54
C GLU A 550 -12.17 -19.93 12.77
N VAL A 551 -11.99 -18.61 12.76
CA VAL A 551 -13.03 -17.61 12.99
C VAL A 551 -13.29 -16.87 11.70
N PHE A 552 -14.54 -16.81 11.27
CA PHE A 552 -14.99 -16.01 10.14
C PHE A 552 -15.74 -14.80 10.70
N ALA A 553 -15.16 -13.63 10.51
CA ALA A 553 -15.62 -12.39 11.13
C ALA A 553 -15.96 -11.33 10.07
N THR A 554 -16.86 -10.44 10.44
CA THR A 554 -17.24 -9.27 9.64
C THR A 554 -16.92 -8.00 10.40
N LEU A 555 -16.51 -6.98 9.63
CA LEU A 555 -16.28 -5.63 10.09
C LEU A 555 -17.29 -4.71 9.40
N VAL A 556 -17.99 -3.96 10.18
CA VAL A 556 -18.88 -2.88 9.73
C VAL A 556 -18.88 -1.84 10.82
N ARG A 557 -19.11 -0.57 10.49
CA ARG A 557 -19.03 0.53 11.45
C ARG A 557 -19.67 0.18 12.79
N SER A 558 -18.87 0.35 13.83
CA SER A 558 -19.11 0.11 15.25
C SER A 558 -19.18 -1.37 15.66
N HIS A 559 -19.04 -2.33 14.76
CA HIS A 559 -19.15 -3.75 15.10
C HIS A 559 -18.08 -4.61 14.46
N ILE A 560 -17.53 -5.52 15.29
CA ILE A 560 -16.75 -6.69 14.88
C ILE A 560 -17.56 -7.91 15.28
N ASN A 561 -18.05 -8.70 14.33
CA ASN A 561 -18.80 -9.91 14.63
C ASN A 561 -17.98 -11.17 14.28
N PRO A 562 -17.87 -12.16 15.17
CA PRO A 562 -18.47 -12.23 16.52
C PRO A 562 -17.74 -11.34 17.54
N GLU A 563 -18.45 -10.77 18.50
CA GLU A 563 -17.89 -9.96 19.61
C GLU A 563 -17.23 -10.79 20.71
N ARG A 564 -17.40 -12.10 20.69
CA ARG A 564 -16.85 -13.02 21.71
C ARG A 564 -16.27 -14.25 21.05
N ILE A 565 -14.97 -14.47 21.25
CA ILE A 565 -14.25 -15.65 20.77
C ILE A 565 -13.72 -16.40 21.97
N THR A 566 -14.06 -17.68 22.12
CA THR A 566 -13.53 -18.51 23.22
C THR A 566 -12.67 -19.63 22.66
N VAL A 567 -11.43 -19.70 23.12
CA VAL A 567 -10.45 -20.71 22.73
C VAL A 567 -9.76 -21.32 23.96
N ASN A 568 -9.02 -22.40 23.75
CA ASN A 568 -8.20 -22.99 24.80
C ASN A 568 -6.75 -22.53 24.67
N LYS A 569 -6.04 -22.46 25.78
CA LYS A 569 -4.61 -22.26 25.81
C LYS A 569 -3.90 -23.32 24.96
N GLY A 570 -3.04 -22.89 24.06
CA GLY A 570 -2.34 -23.75 23.10
C GLY A 570 -3.01 -23.86 21.74
N ASP A 571 -4.24 -23.36 21.58
CA ASP A 571 -4.90 -23.34 20.27
C ASP A 571 -4.18 -22.42 19.26
N ILE A 572 -4.20 -22.82 18.01
CA ILE A 572 -3.82 -21.98 16.88
C ILE A 572 -5.10 -21.32 16.36
N VAL A 573 -5.17 -20.01 16.53
CA VAL A 573 -6.33 -19.20 16.13
C VAL A 573 -6.06 -18.54 14.79
N THR A 574 -6.98 -18.70 13.86
CA THR A 574 -6.97 -18.00 12.56
C THR A 574 -8.27 -17.20 12.46
N ILE A 575 -8.16 -15.89 12.29
CA ILE A 575 -9.32 -15.01 12.16
C ILE A 575 -9.32 -14.41 10.76
N HIS A 576 -10.35 -14.69 10.00
CA HIS A 576 -10.63 -14.08 8.70
C HIS A 576 -11.57 -12.90 8.90
N LEU A 577 -11.17 -11.73 8.45
CA LEU A 577 -11.85 -10.46 8.67
C LEU A 577 -12.29 -9.89 7.33
N THR A 578 -13.58 -9.77 7.09
CA THR A 578 -14.10 -9.15 5.87
C THR A 578 -14.72 -7.80 6.22
N ASN A 579 -14.19 -6.73 5.64
CA ASN A 579 -14.77 -5.40 5.74
C ASN A 579 -15.99 -5.31 4.80
N LEU A 580 -17.18 -5.14 5.37
CA LEU A 580 -18.45 -5.09 4.62
C LEU A 580 -18.80 -3.68 4.14
N GLU A 581 -18.00 -2.68 4.50
CA GLU A 581 -18.27 -1.30 4.10
C GLU A 581 -18.26 -1.13 2.59
N ARG A 582 -19.06 -0.19 2.13
CA ARG A 582 -19.16 0.20 0.73
C ARG A 582 -18.77 1.65 0.47
N ALA A 583 -18.68 2.44 1.54
CA ALA A 583 -18.15 3.79 1.46
C ALA A 583 -16.65 3.73 1.14
N GLU A 584 -16.21 4.62 0.26
CA GLU A 584 -14.79 4.80 -0.01
C GLU A 584 -14.09 5.28 1.27
N ASP A 585 -12.85 4.85 1.48
CA ASP A 585 -12.03 5.21 2.63
C ASP A 585 -12.58 4.79 4.02
N GLU A 586 -13.54 3.89 4.07
CA GLU A 586 -14.04 3.35 5.34
C GLU A 586 -13.21 2.13 5.76
N THR A 587 -11.95 2.37 6.00
CA THR A 587 -10.98 1.37 6.46
C THR A 587 -11.25 0.99 7.90
N HIS A 588 -11.16 -0.30 8.21
CA HIS A 588 -11.15 -0.81 9.58
C HIS A 588 -9.80 -1.44 9.90
N GLY A 589 -9.29 -1.14 11.07
CA GLY A 589 -8.16 -1.87 11.62
C GLY A 589 -8.61 -3.08 12.44
N PHE A 590 -7.68 -3.96 12.75
CA PHE A 590 -7.92 -5.06 13.69
C PHE A 590 -6.63 -5.46 14.40
N THR A 591 -6.70 -5.55 15.71
CA THR A 591 -5.63 -6.09 16.55
C THR A 591 -6.21 -6.95 17.68
N VAL A 592 -5.43 -7.87 18.20
CA VAL A 592 -5.69 -8.61 19.44
C VAL A 592 -4.52 -8.31 20.38
N ASP A 593 -4.81 -7.76 21.53
CA ASP A 593 -3.77 -7.46 22.53
C ASP A 593 -2.91 -8.67 22.87
N HIS A 594 -1.60 -8.47 23.01
CA HIS A 594 -0.57 -9.45 23.37
C HIS A 594 -0.23 -10.51 22.30
N PHE A 595 -0.86 -10.49 21.13
CA PHE A 595 -0.64 -11.54 20.12
C PHE A 595 0.04 -11.04 18.83
N ASP A 596 0.61 -9.86 18.84
CA ASP A 596 1.36 -9.26 17.71
C ASP A 596 0.61 -9.42 16.38
N THR A 597 -0.66 -9.04 16.39
CA THR A 597 -1.54 -9.08 15.21
C THR A 597 -1.95 -7.66 14.85
N HIS A 598 -1.92 -7.35 13.58
CA HIS A 598 -2.50 -6.12 13.06
C HIS A 598 -2.92 -6.33 11.61
N ALA A 599 -4.05 -5.75 11.23
CA ALA A 599 -4.51 -5.70 9.85
C ALA A 599 -5.19 -4.37 9.58
N SER A 600 -4.91 -3.77 8.43
CA SER A 600 -5.66 -2.65 7.87
C SER A 600 -6.52 -3.20 6.71
N ILE A 601 -7.82 -3.02 6.80
CA ILE A 601 -8.77 -3.75 5.98
C ILE A 601 -9.67 -2.74 5.27
N GLU A 602 -9.33 -2.45 4.02
CA GLU A 602 -10.08 -1.56 3.14
C GLU A 602 -11.49 -2.10 2.82
N PRO A 603 -12.42 -1.25 2.40
CA PRO A 603 -13.76 -1.67 1.99
C PRO A 603 -13.75 -2.82 1.00
N GLY A 604 -14.48 -3.90 1.32
CA GLY A 604 -14.56 -5.13 0.52
C GLY A 604 -13.38 -6.09 0.67
N LYS A 605 -12.27 -5.70 1.30
CA LYS A 605 -11.11 -6.57 1.52
C LYS A 605 -11.41 -7.66 2.55
N THR A 606 -10.77 -8.80 2.40
CA THR A 606 -10.65 -9.84 3.43
C THR A 606 -9.19 -10.04 3.78
N ALA A 607 -8.85 -9.79 5.04
CA ALA A 607 -7.53 -10.06 5.61
C ALA A 607 -7.59 -11.22 6.60
N THR A 608 -6.44 -11.81 6.91
CA THR A 608 -6.33 -12.94 7.84
C THR A 608 -5.24 -12.68 8.86
N VAL A 609 -5.55 -12.82 10.14
CA VAL A 609 -4.54 -12.86 11.20
C VAL A 609 -4.47 -14.24 11.82
N LYS A 610 -3.27 -14.65 12.24
CA LYS A 610 -3.04 -15.96 12.83
C LYS A 610 -2.03 -15.89 13.96
N PHE A 611 -2.38 -16.50 15.08
CA PHE A 611 -1.53 -16.54 16.27
C PHE A 611 -1.76 -17.82 17.08
N LYS A 612 -0.87 -18.09 18.02
CA LYS A 612 -1.03 -19.14 19.01
C LYS A 612 -1.56 -18.53 20.30
N ALA A 613 -2.67 -19.02 20.82
CA ALA A 613 -3.27 -18.59 22.08
C ALA A 613 -2.53 -19.24 23.25
N ASP A 614 -1.31 -18.84 23.56
CA ASP A 614 -0.43 -19.45 24.55
C ASP A 614 -0.50 -18.77 25.93
N ILE A 615 -1.21 -17.67 26.05
CA ILE A 615 -1.43 -16.93 27.28
C ILE A 615 -2.91 -17.07 27.69
N GLU A 616 -3.15 -17.55 28.95
CA GLU A 616 -4.50 -17.59 29.50
C GLU A 616 -4.95 -16.17 29.88
N GLY A 617 -6.22 -15.84 29.61
CA GLY A 617 -6.79 -14.55 29.96
C GLY A 617 -7.97 -14.13 29.11
N VAL A 618 -8.36 -12.88 29.27
CA VAL A 618 -9.37 -12.20 28.45
C VAL A 618 -8.69 -11.01 27.78
N PHE A 619 -8.62 -11.06 26.47
CA PHE A 619 -7.90 -10.09 25.67
C PHE A 619 -8.90 -9.32 24.80
N PRO A 620 -8.91 -7.98 24.85
CA PRO A 620 -9.70 -7.22 23.88
C PRO A 620 -9.12 -7.38 22.48
N TYR A 621 -9.99 -7.38 21.47
CA TYR A 621 -9.66 -7.09 20.10
C TYR A 621 -10.53 -5.93 19.64
N TYR A 622 -9.97 -5.06 18.81
CA TYR A 622 -10.64 -3.81 18.49
C TYR A 622 -10.18 -3.25 17.14
N CYS A 623 -10.96 -2.29 16.65
CA CYS A 623 -10.61 -1.50 15.48
C CYS A 623 -9.50 -0.51 15.83
N THR A 624 -8.44 -0.44 15.02
CA THR A 624 -7.31 0.48 15.21
C THR A 624 -7.42 1.74 14.35
N GLU A 625 -8.40 1.79 13.41
CA GLU A 625 -8.65 2.92 12.53
C GLU A 625 -9.88 3.70 13.01
N PHE A 626 -9.77 5.02 13.12
CA PHE A 626 -10.89 5.86 13.56
C PHE A 626 -11.98 5.91 12.48
N CYS A 627 -12.91 4.97 12.54
CA CYS A 627 -13.87 4.68 11.50
C CYS A 627 -15.27 5.31 11.72
N SER A 628 -15.61 5.73 12.95
CA SER A 628 -16.95 6.29 13.25
C SER A 628 -16.96 6.99 14.61
N ALA A 629 -18.08 7.65 14.92
CA ALA A 629 -18.32 8.22 16.26
C ALA A 629 -18.35 7.17 17.37
N LEU A 630 -18.69 5.92 17.03
CA LEU A 630 -18.68 4.77 17.95
C LEU A 630 -17.46 3.85 17.71
N HIS A 631 -16.34 4.45 17.32
CA HIS A 631 -15.10 3.71 17.07
C HIS A 631 -14.62 2.92 18.29
N LEU A 632 -14.74 3.47 19.48
CA LEU A 632 -14.31 2.82 20.72
C LEU A 632 -15.18 1.62 21.11
N GLU A 633 -16.41 1.56 20.62
CA GLU A 633 -17.33 0.44 20.82
C GLU A 633 -17.12 -0.68 19.78
N MET A 634 -16.31 -0.43 18.75
CA MET A 634 -15.97 -1.43 17.75
C MET A 634 -14.88 -2.38 18.27
N MET A 635 -15.30 -3.27 19.15
CA MET A 635 -14.42 -4.18 19.89
C MET A 635 -15.10 -5.50 20.24
N GLY A 636 -14.32 -6.47 20.70
CA GLY A 636 -14.77 -7.73 21.25
C GLY A 636 -13.75 -8.36 22.18
N TYR A 637 -13.99 -9.57 22.64
CA TYR A 637 -13.11 -10.26 23.57
C TYR A 637 -12.72 -11.66 23.11
N LEU A 638 -11.41 -11.92 23.08
CA LEU A 638 -10.84 -13.25 22.99
C LEU A 638 -10.64 -13.80 24.40
N MET A 639 -11.35 -14.88 24.72
CA MET A 639 -11.24 -15.55 26.02
C MET A 639 -10.43 -16.83 25.85
N VAL A 640 -9.21 -16.85 26.38
CA VAL A 640 -8.30 -17.99 26.35
C VAL A 640 -8.40 -18.73 27.70
N LYS A 641 -8.95 -19.94 27.68
CA LYS A 641 -9.13 -20.78 28.85
C LYS A 641 -8.03 -21.84 28.94
N ASP A 642 -7.53 -22.09 30.15
CA ASP A 642 -6.74 -23.29 30.39
C ASP A 642 -7.70 -24.47 30.63
N PRO A 643 -7.73 -25.48 29.77
CA PRO A 643 -8.66 -26.60 29.90
C PRO A 643 -8.42 -27.44 31.19
N ASN A 644 -7.25 -27.31 31.81
CA ASN A 644 -6.86 -28.02 33.00
C ASN A 644 -7.28 -27.29 34.32
N LYS A 645 -7.75 -26.06 34.23
CA LYS A 645 -8.14 -25.24 35.37
C LYS A 645 -9.66 -25.24 35.55
N LYS A 646 -10.05 -25.28 36.84
CA LYS A 646 -11.44 -25.00 37.23
C LYS A 646 -11.59 -23.51 37.53
N TYR A 647 -12.40 -22.83 36.75
CA TYR A 647 -12.69 -21.43 36.97
C TYR A 647 -13.82 -21.25 38.00
N VAL A 648 -13.60 -20.37 38.93
CA VAL A 648 -14.61 -19.94 39.90
C VAL A 648 -15.00 -18.53 39.59
N SER A 649 -16.27 -18.27 39.32
CA SER A 649 -16.72 -16.92 38.99
C SER A 649 -16.48 -15.92 40.13
N ALA A 650 -16.19 -14.67 39.77
CA ALA A 650 -16.06 -13.58 40.78
C ALA A 650 -17.32 -13.46 41.63
N GLN A 651 -18.49 -13.74 41.06
CA GLN A 651 -19.74 -13.75 41.77
C GLN A 651 -19.77 -14.84 42.86
N LYS A 652 -19.25 -16.05 42.55
CA LYS A 652 -19.18 -17.15 43.54
C LYS A 652 -18.21 -16.81 44.67
N LEU A 653 -17.08 -16.14 44.35
CA LEU A 653 -16.16 -15.67 45.40
C LEU A 653 -16.80 -14.58 46.27
N LYS A 654 -17.51 -13.62 45.61
CA LYS A 654 -18.25 -12.57 46.33
C LYS A 654 -19.32 -13.14 47.24
N MET A 655 -20.07 -14.14 46.80
CA MET A 655 -21.12 -14.76 47.62
C MET A 655 -20.60 -15.40 48.89
N LYS A 656 -19.37 -15.92 48.93
CA LYS A 656 -18.76 -16.48 50.14
C LYS A 656 -18.52 -15.43 51.23
N THR A 657 -18.50 -14.15 50.91
CA THR A 657 -18.32 -13.06 51.90
C THR A 657 -19.63 -12.35 52.25
N MET A 658 -20.74 -12.76 51.60
CA MET A 658 -22.07 -12.16 51.86
C MET A 658 -22.74 -12.78 53.06
N SER A 659 -23.46 -11.96 53.84
CA SER A 659 -24.36 -12.40 54.91
C SER A 659 -25.58 -13.15 54.29
N THR A 660 -26.24 -13.94 55.13
CA THR A 660 -27.50 -14.64 54.73
C THR A 660 -28.59 -13.67 54.22
N ALA A 661 -28.67 -12.47 54.79
CA ALA A 661 -29.63 -11.45 54.38
C ALA A 661 -29.29 -10.91 52.97
N GLU A 662 -28.00 -10.64 52.69
CA GLU A 662 -27.53 -10.19 51.37
C GLU A 662 -27.70 -11.31 50.32
N LEU A 663 -27.40 -12.57 50.64
CA LEU A 663 -27.63 -13.72 49.78
C LEU A 663 -29.11 -13.89 49.44
N LYS A 664 -30.02 -13.68 50.41
CA LYS A 664 -31.46 -13.71 50.16
C LYS A 664 -31.94 -12.60 49.26
N ALA A 665 -31.35 -11.41 49.38
CA ALA A 665 -31.63 -10.28 48.51
C ALA A 665 -31.13 -10.54 47.08
N GLU A 666 -29.91 -11.08 46.94
CA GLU A 666 -29.32 -11.43 45.62
C GLU A 666 -30.11 -12.57 44.95
N TYR A 667 -30.57 -13.57 45.70
CA TYR A 667 -31.47 -14.60 45.20
C TYR A 667 -32.74 -13.97 44.58
N LYS A 668 -33.45 -13.09 45.30
CA LYS A 668 -34.65 -12.41 44.79
C LYS A 668 -34.38 -11.63 43.54
N LYS A 669 -33.26 -10.91 43.49
CA LYS A 669 -32.82 -10.15 42.31
C LYS A 669 -32.57 -11.07 41.09
N THR A 670 -31.87 -12.17 41.28
CA THR A 670 -31.57 -13.13 40.21
C THR A 670 -32.86 -13.81 39.68
N VAL A 671 -33.77 -14.17 40.59
CA VAL A 671 -35.11 -14.68 40.17
C VAL A 671 -35.86 -13.67 39.34
N ALA A 672 -35.88 -12.39 39.72
CA ALA A 672 -36.56 -11.36 38.97
C ALA A 672 -35.96 -11.17 37.54
N VAL A 673 -34.64 -11.31 37.38
CA VAL A 673 -33.96 -11.29 36.07
C VAL A 673 -34.37 -12.52 35.26
N ASN A 674 -34.46 -13.71 35.90
CA ASN A 674 -34.89 -14.92 35.22
C ASN A 674 -36.34 -14.79 34.73
N ASP A 675 -37.26 -14.29 35.58
CA ASP A 675 -38.65 -14.07 35.24
C ASP A 675 -38.81 -13.09 34.06
N ALA A 676 -38.04 -12.00 34.03
CA ALA A 676 -38.02 -11.06 32.94
C ALA A 676 -37.48 -11.68 31.61
N THR A 677 -36.45 -12.51 31.71
CA THR A 677 -35.89 -13.26 30.58
C THR A 677 -36.88 -14.29 30.04
N ASP A 678 -37.61 -14.99 30.93
CA ASP A 678 -38.63 -15.94 30.54
C ASP A 678 -39.78 -15.26 29.81
N ALA A 679 -40.20 -14.07 30.25
CA ALA A 679 -41.21 -13.29 29.53
C ALA A 679 -40.84 -13.01 28.07
N VAL A 680 -39.55 -12.73 27.79
CA VAL A 680 -39.03 -12.56 26.42
C VAL A 680 -39.16 -13.89 25.67
N ILE A 681 -38.73 -14.99 26.26
CA ILE A 681 -38.83 -16.33 25.65
C ILE A 681 -40.28 -16.64 25.29
N GLN A 682 -41.21 -16.43 26.23
CA GLN A 682 -42.67 -16.68 26.03
C GLN A 682 -43.25 -15.82 24.89
N SER A 683 -42.80 -14.56 24.80
CA SER A 683 -43.18 -13.69 23.67
C SER A 683 -42.69 -14.24 22.32
N VAL A 684 -41.45 -14.70 22.25
CA VAL A 684 -40.88 -15.30 21.04
C VAL A 684 -41.61 -16.61 20.69
N VAL A 685 -41.87 -17.47 21.68
CA VAL A 685 -42.61 -18.75 21.47
C VAL A 685 -44.05 -18.46 20.95
N LYS A 686 -44.71 -17.44 21.51
CA LYS A 686 -46.04 -17.03 21.04
C LYS A 686 -46.03 -16.61 19.59
N PHE A 687 -45.05 -15.80 19.20
CA PHE A 687 -44.84 -15.38 17.81
C PHE A 687 -44.56 -16.58 16.88
N LEU A 688 -43.65 -17.45 17.25
CA LEU A 688 -43.29 -18.64 16.46
C LEU A 688 -44.52 -19.55 16.21
N LYS A 689 -45.29 -19.80 17.25
CA LYS A 689 -46.52 -20.63 17.15
C LYS A 689 -47.58 -19.94 16.27
N ALA A 690 -47.81 -18.65 16.44
CA ALA A 690 -48.78 -17.90 15.65
C ALA A 690 -48.45 -17.88 14.16
N ASN A 691 -47.21 -18.01 13.80
CA ASN A 691 -46.70 -18.02 12.42
C ASN A 691 -46.38 -19.44 11.92
N HIS A 692 -46.88 -20.49 12.58
CA HIS A 692 -46.74 -21.87 12.12
C HIS A 692 -45.29 -22.30 11.81
N TYR A 693 -44.34 -22.07 12.74
CA TYR A 693 -42.92 -22.33 12.53
C TYR A 693 -42.60 -23.79 12.13
N GLU A 694 -43.50 -24.73 12.48
CA GLU A 694 -43.35 -26.18 12.19
C GLU A 694 -43.30 -26.48 10.67
N LYS A 695 -43.88 -25.58 9.85
CA LYS A 695 -43.88 -25.68 8.39
C LYS A 695 -42.51 -25.37 7.76
N PHE A 696 -41.57 -24.86 8.53
CA PHE A 696 -40.27 -24.43 8.04
C PHE A 696 -39.15 -25.26 8.71
N PRO A 697 -38.56 -26.26 8.01
CA PRO A 697 -37.62 -27.21 8.62
C PRO A 697 -36.42 -26.57 9.32
N THR A 698 -35.82 -25.53 8.74
CA THR A 698 -34.66 -24.80 9.33
C THR A 698 -35.07 -24.04 10.58
N VAL A 699 -36.23 -23.42 10.61
CA VAL A 699 -36.77 -22.73 11.79
C VAL A 699 -37.11 -23.74 12.88
N LYS A 700 -37.77 -24.86 12.51
CA LYS A 700 -38.12 -25.94 13.42
C LYS A 700 -36.88 -26.50 14.12
N ALA A 701 -35.77 -26.69 13.38
CA ALA A 701 -34.52 -27.18 13.98
C ALA A 701 -33.99 -26.24 15.07
N LEU A 702 -34.02 -24.91 14.84
CA LEU A 702 -33.62 -23.93 15.85
C LEU A 702 -34.57 -23.92 17.05
N VAL A 703 -35.86 -24.05 16.83
CA VAL A 703 -36.85 -24.16 17.94
C VAL A 703 -36.62 -25.41 18.77
N VAL A 704 -36.28 -26.54 18.15
CA VAL A 704 -35.96 -27.79 18.88
C VAL A 704 -34.72 -27.58 19.75
N ASP A 705 -33.67 -26.94 19.23
CA ASP A 705 -32.47 -26.61 20.03
C ASP A 705 -32.80 -25.67 21.19
N ALA A 706 -33.60 -24.61 20.93
CA ALA A 706 -34.07 -23.72 22.01
C ALA A 706 -34.84 -24.46 23.09
N LEU A 707 -35.73 -25.39 22.72
CA LEU A 707 -36.52 -26.18 23.64
C LEU A 707 -35.66 -27.17 24.47
N ASP A 708 -34.60 -27.74 23.89
CA ASP A 708 -33.63 -28.57 24.62
C ASP A 708 -32.92 -27.74 25.69
N GLN A 709 -32.49 -26.52 25.37
CA GLN A 709 -31.88 -25.63 26.36
C GLN A 709 -32.90 -25.25 27.48
N TYR A 710 -34.12 -24.92 27.08
CA TYR A 710 -35.19 -24.57 28.01
C TYR A 710 -35.56 -25.75 28.95
N GLY A 711 -35.60 -26.98 28.45
CA GLY A 711 -35.89 -28.18 29.21
C GLY A 711 -34.92 -28.41 30.39
N LYS A 712 -33.68 -27.93 30.27
CA LYS A 712 -32.68 -28.01 31.33
C LYS A 712 -32.99 -27.09 32.52
N ILE A 713 -33.81 -26.06 32.34
CA ILE A 713 -34.18 -25.08 33.35
C ILE A 713 -34.95 -25.72 34.50
N ALA A 714 -35.95 -26.58 34.21
CA ALA A 714 -36.79 -27.21 35.22
C ALA A 714 -36.01 -27.98 36.28
N GLY A 715 -35.00 -28.74 35.83
CA GLY A 715 -34.14 -29.50 36.74
C GLY A 715 -33.27 -28.60 37.65
N GLN A 716 -32.83 -27.46 37.14
CA GLN A 716 -32.05 -26.51 37.93
C GLN A 716 -32.97 -25.72 38.90
N LYS A 717 -34.21 -25.41 38.50
CA LYS A 717 -35.19 -24.73 39.36
C LYS A 717 -35.56 -25.58 40.54
N LYS A 718 -35.83 -26.87 40.32
CA LYS A 718 -36.09 -27.82 41.43
C LYS A 718 -34.96 -27.82 42.46
N LYS A 719 -33.69 -27.82 42.01
CA LYS A 719 -32.53 -27.77 42.91
C LYS A 719 -32.43 -26.44 43.65
N SER A 720 -32.67 -25.32 42.95
CA SER A 720 -32.70 -23.99 43.55
C SER A 720 -33.74 -23.95 44.71
N ASP A 721 -34.97 -24.43 44.46
CA ASP A 721 -36.03 -24.44 45.42
C ASP A 721 -35.73 -25.37 46.64
N GLU A 722 -35.04 -26.48 46.39
CA GLU A 722 -34.56 -27.38 47.46
C GLU A 722 -33.55 -26.68 48.40
N PHE A 723 -32.62 -25.87 47.84
CA PHE A 723 -31.64 -25.13 48.61
C PHE A 723 -32.29 -23.97 49.38
N VAL A 724 -33.27 -23.28 48.77
CA VAL A 724 -34.07 -22.26 49.47
C VAL A 724 -34.77 -22.83 50.68
N LYS A 725 -35.39 -24.02 50.56
CA LYS A 725 -36.02 -24.72 51.66
C LYS A 725 -35.04 -25.08 52.79
N LYS A 726 -33.79 -25.30 52.46
CA LYS A 726 -32.70 -25.58 53.42
C LYS A 726 -32.04 -24.30 53.95
N GLY A 727 -32.46 -23.13 53.55
CA GLY A 727 -31.83 -21.84 53.88
C GLY A 727 -30.46 -21.58 53.23
N ASP A 728 -30.04 -22.46 52.31
CA ASP A 728 -28.76 -22.33 51.61
C ASP A 728 -28.90 -21.42 50.35
N TYR A 729 -28.95 -20.11 50.60
CA TYR A 729 -29.14 -19.11 49.57
C TYR A 729 -27.92 -18.97 48.67
N GLU A 730 -26.70 -19.32 49.11
CA GLU A 730 -25.51 -19.34 48.29
C GLU A 730 -25.69 -20.29 47.09
N LYS A 731 -26.06 -21.54 47.40
CA LYS A 731 -26.32 -22.54 46.36
C LYS A 731 -27.55 -22.18 45.54
N ALA A 732 -28.62 -21.66 46.16
CA ALA A 732 -29.79 -21.23 45.40
C ALA A 732 -29.47 -20.19 44.34
N VAL A 733 -28.69 -19.14 44.67
CA VAL A 733 -28.22 -18.12 43.69
C VAL A 733 -27.39 -18.76 42.59
N LEU A 734 -26.52 -19.72 42.89
CA LEU A 734 -25.74 -20.42 41.87
C LEU A 734 -26.64 -21.15 40.88
N PHE A 735 -27.68 -21.83 41.35
CA PHE A 735 -28.62 -22.52 40.45
C PHE A 735 -29.48 -21.54 39.66
N GLU A 736 -29.90 -20.43 40.24
CA GLU A 736 -30.63 -19.39 39.52
C GLU A 736 -29.76 -18.75 38.42
N ASN A 737 -28.46 -18.53 38.65
CA ASN A 737 -27.52 -18.10 37.61
C ASN A 737 -27.34 -19.13 36.50
N MET A 738 -27.35 -20.44 36.81
CA MET A 738 -27.35 -21.47 35.77
C MET A 738 -28.64 -21.45 34.96
N ILE A 739 -29.77 -21.22 35.60
CA ILE A 739 -31.08 -21.03 34.95
C ILE A 739 -31.00 -19.86 33.97
N TRP A 740 -30.46 -18.73 34.44
CA TRP A 740 -30.27 -17.54 33.57
C TRP A 740 -29.42 -17.85 32.34
N GLN A 741 -28.32 -18.59 32.47
CA GLN A 741 -27.50 -18.98 31.33
C GLN A 741 -28.25 -19.83 30.31
N TYR A 742 -29.10 -20.77 30.74
CA TYR A 742 -29.97 -21.56 29.85
C TYR A 742 -31.04 -20.69 29.20
N MET A 743 -31.64 -19.76 29.96
CA MET A 743 -32.65 -18.82 29.43
C MET A 743 -32.05 -17.89 28.37
N VAL A 744 -30.86 -17.31 28.58
CA VAL A 744 -30.19 -16.45 27.60
C VAL A 744 -29.92 -17.24 26.32
N LYS A 745 -29.41 -18.48 26.41
CA LYS A 745 -29.20 -19.33 25.24
C LYS A 745 -30.50 -19.62 24.51
N THR A 746 -31.54 -19.95 25.27
CA THR A 746 -32.89 -20.21 24.72
C THR A 746 -33.44 -18.99 24.00
N ALA A 747 -33.30 -17.80 24.61
CA ALA A 747 -33.75 -16.54 24.04
C ALA A 747 -33.00 -16.23 22.76
N ASP A 748 -31.66 -16.38 22.75
CA ASP A 748 -30.84 -16.14 21.57
C ASP A 748 -31.26 -17.03 20.38
N VAL A 749 -31.33 -18.35 20.61
CA VAL A 749 -31.75 -19.30 19.56
C VAL A 749 -33.17 -19.03 19.12
N GLY A 750 -34.08 -18.71 20.07
CA GLY A 750 -35.48 -18.39 19.78
C GLY A 750 -35.63 -17.12 18.94
N ILE A 751 -34.86 -16.07 19.26
CA ILE A 751 -34.83 -14.80 18.47
C ILE A 751 -34.29 -15.06 17.08
N ARG A 752 -33.25 -15.88 16.93
CA ARG A 752 -32.73 -16.28 15.62
C ARG A 752 -33.78 -17.03 14.81
N ALA A 753 -34.51 -17.97 15.45
CA ALA A 753 -35.63 -18.66 14.83
C ALA A 753 -36.75 -17.70 14.40
N LYS A 754 -37.10 -16.74 15.27
CA LYS A 754 -38.03 -15.66 14.95
C LYS A 754 -37.60 -14.87 13.72
N ASN A 755 -36.38 -14.39 13.68
CA ASN A 755 -35.86 -13.56 12.57
C ASN A 755 -35.86 -14.36 11.26
N LEU A 756 -35.49 -15.63 11.31
CA LEU A 756 -35.54 -16.50 10.13
C LEU A 756 -36.97 -16.77 9.67
N LEU A 757 -37.92 -16.93 10.61
CA LEU A 757 -39.32 -17.11 10.30
C LEU A 757 -39.97 -15.86 9.68
N VAL A 758 -39.64 -14.67 10.20
CA VAL A 758 -40.05 -13.39 9.62
C VAL A 758 -39.69 -13.35 8.14
N LYS A 759 -38.48 -13.71 7.78
CA LYS A 759 -38.03 -13.81 6.37
C LYS A 759 -38.79 -14.86 5.54
N LYS A 760 -39.43 -15.84 6.16
CA LYS A 760 -40.21 -16.91 5.50
C LYS A 760 -41.68 -16.62 5.39
N VAL A 761 -42.27 -15.87 6.34
CA VAL A 761 -43.71 -15.57 6.39
C VAL A 761 -44.06 -14.17 5.87
N SER A 762 -43.06 -13.28 5.77
CA SER A 762 -43.20 -11.97 5.13
C SER A 762 -43.61 -12.12 3.67
N THR A 763 -44.21 -11.11 3.10
CA THR A 763 -44.49 -11.07 1.68
C THR A 763 -43.20 -11.26 0.90
N LYS A 764 -43.26 -11.98 -0.22
CA LYS A 764 -42.05 -12.26 -1.03
C LYS A 764 -41.47 -10.94 -1.51
N GLN A 765 -40.21 -10.70 -1.13
CA GLN A 765 -39.49 -9.54 -1.63
C GLN A 765 -39.41 -9.58 -3.16
N SER A 766 -39.62 -8.44 -3.79
CA SER A 766 -39.22 -8.25 -5.18
C SER A 766 -37.72 -8.37 -5.32
N ALA A 767 -37.22 -8.62 -6.52
CA ALA A 767 -35.76 -8.67 -6.75
C ALA A 767 -35.07 -7.34 -6.38
N SER A 768 -35.79 -6.20 -6.60
CA SER A 768 -35.32 -4.87 -6.23
C SER A 768 -35.32 -4.67 -4.69
N ALA A 769 -36.37 -5.09 -3.97
CA ALA A 769 -36.41 -5.00 -2.51
C ALA A 769 -35.33 -5.87 -1.85
N ALA A 770 -35.08 -7.07 -2.37
CA ALA A 770 -34.00 -7.94 -1.89
C ALA A 770 -32.60 -7.38 -2.21
N ALA A 771 -32.43 -6.69 -3.32
CA ALA A 771 -31.22 -5.94 -3.63
C ALA A 771 -31.07 -4.73 -2.68
N GLY A 772 -32.16 -4.05 -2.36
CA GLY A 772 -32.19 -2.93 -1.42
C GLY A 772 -31.86 -3.34 0.01
N GLU A 773 -32.37 -4.48 0.49
CA GLU A 773 -31.99 -5.03 1.81
C GLU A 773 -30.46 -5.28 1.89
N ARG A 774 -29.90 -5.87 0.85
CA ARG A 774 -28.44 -6.05 0.77
C ARG A 774 -27.71 -4.72 0.75
N ALA A 775 -28.14 -3.79 -0.11
CA ALA A 775 -27.52 -2.47 -0.22
C ALA A 775 -27.61 -1.68 1.10
N PHE A 776 -28.72 -1.81 1.84
CA PHE A 776 -28.88 -1.21 3.16
C PHE A 776 -27.90 -1.79 4.19
N GLY A 777 -27.73 -3.11 4.22
CA GLY A 777 -26.78 -3.77 5.13
C GLY A 777 -25.32 -3.50 4.75
N GLU A 778 -24.97 -3.73 3.49
CA GLU A 778 -23.61 -3.57 2.96
C GLU A 778 -23.18 -2.10 2.84
N GLY A 779 -24.12 -1.17 2.75
CA GLY A 779 -23.88 0.27 2.74
C GLY A 779 -23.70 0.88 4.13
N GLY A 780 -23.62 0.08 5.19
CA GLY A 780 -23.42 0.56 6.55
C GLY A 780 -24.63 1.26 7.18
N CYS A 781 -25.78 1.32 6.50
CA CYS A 781 -27.00 1.94 7.05
C CYS A 781 -27.46 1.22 8.32
N GLY A 782 -27.34 -0.11 8.37
CA GLY A 782 -27.66 -0.95 9.53
C GLY A 782 -26.81 -0.69 10.77
N GLY A 783 -25.68 -0.01 10.63
CA GLY A 783 -24.82 0.38 11.76
C GLY A 783 -25.45 1.45 12.65
N CYS A 784 -26.30 2.30 12.08
CA CYS A 784 -27.01 3.36 12.81
C CYS A 784 -28.52 3.14 12.86
N HIS A 785 -29.09 2.44 11.89
CA HIS A 785 -30.53 2.24 11.75
C HIS A 785 -30.92 0.78 11.95
N VAL A 786 -31.83 0.54 12.85
CA VAL A 786 -32.47 -0.77 13.06
C VAL A 786 -33.93 -0.65 12.66
N ILE A 787 -34.41 -1.49 11.75
CA ILE A 787 -35.80 -1.52 11.37
C ILE A 787 -36.67 -1.97 12.57
N GLY A 788 -37.70 -1.23 12.88
CA GLY A 788 -38.61 -1.48 14.02
C GLY A 788 -38.11 -0.98 15.37
N LYS A 789 -36.94 -0.30 15.41
CA LYS A 789 -36.38 0.17 16.67
C LYS A 789 -35.50 1.42 16.48
N VAL A 790 -35.61 2.37 17.39
CA VAL A 790 -34.68 3.49 17.51
C VAL A 790 -33.32 2.95 18.03
N SER A 791 -32.24 3.34 17.36
CA SER A 791 -30.87 2.98 17.71
C SER A 791 -30.01 4.24 17.83
N SER A 792 -28.78 4.24 17.36
CA SER A 792 -27.95 5.46 17.20
C SER A 792 -28.47 6.38 16.08
N GLY A 793 -29.38 5.90 15.26
CA GLY A 793 -30.20 6.66 14.31
C GLY A 793 -31.68 6.35 14.46
N PRO A 794 -32.56 7.09 13.74
CA PRO A 794 -33.98 6.87 13.80
C PRO A 794 -34.39 5.49 13.26
N ASP A 795 -35.47 4.95 13.83
CA ASP A 795 -36.19 3.84 13.22
C ASP A 795 -36.72 4.26 11.83
N LEU A 796 -36.44 3.43 10.82
CA LEU A 796 -36.83 3.71 9.44
C LEU A 796 -38.11 3.02 9.02
N THR A 797 -38.82 2.32 9.92
CA THR A 797 -40.19 1.83 9.66
C THR A 797 -41.11 3.03 9.41
N GLY A 798 -41.84 3.01 8.33
CA GLY A 798 -42.72 4.12 7.93
C GLY A 798 -41.97 5.36 7.42
N VAL A 799 -40.70 5.25 7.07
CA VAL A 799 -39.91 6.39 6.57
C VAL A 799 -40.49 6.99 5.30
N LEU A 800 -41.13 6.18 4.46
CA LEU A 800 -41.79 6.63 3.23
C LEU A 800 -43.12 7.35 3.46
N GLN A 801 -43.59 7.49 4.70
CA GLN A 801 -44.79 8.22 5.07
C GLN A 801 -44.51 9.57 5.73
N ARG A 802 -43.22 9.92 5.91
CA ARG A 802 -42.81 11.10 6.70
C ARG A 802 -42.65 12.40 5.89
N HIS A 803 -42.71 12.32 4.56
CA HIS A 803 -42.54 13.46 3.66
C HIS A 803 -43.51 13.40 2.47
N GLU A 804 -43.93 14.54 1.96
CA GLU A 804 -44.52 14.61 0.62
C GLU A 804 -43.52 14.17 -0.43
N ASN A 805 -43.93 13.34 -1.39
CA ASN A 805 -43.02 12.71 -2.38
C ASN A 805 -41.88 11.93 -1.73
N ALA A 806 -42.18 11.22 -0.62
CA ALA A 806 -41.17 10.57 0.24
C ALA A 806 -40.21 9.66 -0.50
N GLU A 807 -40.63 8.91 -1.52
CA GLU A 807 -39.75 8.04 -2.31
C GLU A 807 -38.64 8.83 -3.01
N ALA A 808 -39.00 9.94 -3.66
CA ALA A 808 -38.03 10.81 -4.34
C ALA A 808 -37.13 11.52 -3.32
N TRP A 809 -37.71 11.94 -2.19
CA TRP A 809 -37.00 12.61 -1.11
C TRP A 809 -35.98 11.66 -0.44
N VAL A 810 -36.39 10.45 -0.07
CA VAL A 810 -35.52 9.44 0.57
C VAL A 810 -34.41 9.03 -0.38
N LYS A 811 -34.74 8.81 -1.66
CA LYS A 811 -33.74 8.49 -2.68
C LYS A 811 -32.69 9.60 -2.84
N ASP A 812 -33.10 10.87 -2.89
CA ASP A 812 -32.19 12.01 -2.99
C ASP A 812 -31.36 12.18 -1.69
N PHE A 813 -31.95 11.89 -0.53
CA PHE A 813 -31.26 11.92 0.75
C PHE A 813 -30.17 10.83 0.83
N ILE A 814 -30.47 9.61 0.41
CA ILE A 814 -29.48 8.51 0.34
C ILE A 814 -28.30 8.89 -0.57
N LEU A 815 -28.60 9.48 -1.73
CA LEU A 815 -27.58 9.86 -2.71
C LEU A 815 -26.74 11.08 -2.29
N ASN A 816 -27.36 12.02 -1.58
CA ASN A 816 -26.73 13.32 -1.28
C ASN A 816 -27.13 13.82 0.12
N PRO A 817 -26.76 13.15 1.22
CA PRO A 817 -27.23 13.51 2.57
C PRO A 817 -26.92 14.96 2.95
N SER A 818 -25.74 15.45 2.58
CA SER A 818 -25.28 16.81 2.93
C SER A 818 -26.16 17.92 2.34
N LYS A 819 -26.80 17.69 1.19
CA LYS A 819 -27.72 18.65 0.59
C LYS A 819 -28.99 18.87 1.41
N LYS A 820 -29.35 17.88 2.25
CA LYS A 820 -30.56 17.91 3.08
C LYS A 820 -30.31 18.32 4.53
N TYR A 821 -29.10 18.62 4.96
CA TYR A 821 -28.82 19.01 6.36
C TYR A 821 -29.51 20.30 6.78
N LYS A 822 -29.94 21.14 5.83
CA LYS A 822 -30.74 22.34 6.10
C LYS A 822 -32.25 22.08 6.18
N ASP A 823 -32.70 20.89 5.77
CA ASP A 823 -34.09 20.47 5.88
C ASP A 823 -34.51 20.46 7.36
N PRO A 824 -35.68 21.05 7.73
CA PRO A 824 -36.07 21.14 9.13
C PRO A 824 -36.21 19.79 9.83
N TYR A 825 -36.68 18.76 9.15
CA TYR A 825 -36.81 17.40 9.68
C TYR A 825 -35.43 16.80 9.93
N VAL A 826 -34.52 16.86 8.93
CA VAL A 826 -33.17 16.34 9.05
C VAL A 826 -32.40 17.09 10.13
N LYS A 827 -32.51 18.39 10.20
CA LYS A 827 -31.92 19.21 11.26
C LYS A 827 -32.42 18.81 12.65
N GLY A 828 -33.71 18.51 12.79
CA GLY A 828 -34.26 17.98 14.03
C GLY A 828 -33.68 16.64 14.41
N MET A 829 -33.53 15.71 13.46
CA MET A 829 -32.89 14.42 13.68
C MET A 829 -31.41 14.56 14.04
N ILE A 830 -30.66 15.41 13.35
CA ILE A 830 -29.26 15.70 13.67
C ILE A 830 -29.11 16.21 15.11
N ASN A 831 -30.00 17.13 15.52
CA ASN A 831 -29.97 17.66 16.88
C ASN A 831 -30.31 16.61 17.94
N TYR A 832 -31.28 15.72 17.65
CA TYR A 832 -31.73 14.67 18.58
C TYR A 832 -30.64 13.56 18.76
N PHE A 833 -30.11 13.05 17.65
CA PHE A 833 -29.13 11.97 17.67
C PHE A 833 -27.69 12.46 17.78
N ASN A 834 -27.44 13.76 17.67
CA ASN A 834 -26.11 14.38 17.59
C ASN A 834 -25.20 13.75 16.51
N LEU A 835 -25.83 13.28 15.43
CA LEU A 835 -25.15 12.54 14.36
C LEU A 835 -25.68 12.99 13.00
N ARG A 836 -24.79 13.12 12.03
CA ARG A 836 -25.14 13.37 10.62
C ARG A 836 -25.00 12.08 9.84
N MET A 837 -25.94 11.78 8.97
CA MET A 837 -25.84 10.66 8.06
C MET A 837 -24.68 10.92 7.06
N PRO A 838 -23.63 10.13 7.07
CA PRO A 838 -22.53 10.28 6.10
C PRO A 838 -22.98 9.89 4.68
N ASN A 839 -22.24 10.37 3.68
CA ASN A 839 -22.47 9.91 2.32
C ASN A 839 -21.98 8.46 2.18
N GLN A 840 -22.88 7.57 1.81
CA GLN A 840 -22.56 6.13 1.60
C GLN A 840 -22.15 5.81 0.16
N HIS A 841 -21.98 6.83 -0.69
CA HIS A 841 -21.60 6.69 -2.10
C HIS A 841 -22.46 5.69 -2.89
N MET A 842 -23.75 5.63 -2.54
CA MET A 842 -24.74 4.81 -3.23
C MET A 842 -24.95 5.32 -4.66
N ASN A 843 -25.09 4.40 -5.60
CA ASN A 843 -25.52 4.76 -6.94
C ASN A 843 -27.06 4.87 -7.04
N LYS A 844 -27.54 5.39 -8.19
CA LYS A 844 -28.97 5.63 -8.40
C LYS A 844 -29.81 4.34 -8.35
N THR A 845 -29.26 3.20 -8.74
CA THR A 845 -29.94 1.90 -8.72
C THR A 845 -30.06 1.40 -7.28
N GLU A 846 -28.98 1.43 -6.52
CA GLU A 846 -28.96 1.03 -5.10
C GLU A 846 -29.92 1.89 -4.26
N ALA A 847 -29.92 3.21 -4.45
CA ALA A 847 -30.85 4.09 -3.76
C ALA A 847 -32.34 3.81 -4.12
N LYS A 848 -32.61 3.44 -5.37
CA LYS A 848 -33.93 2.98 -5.80
C LYS A 848 -34.28 1.66 -5.10
N ASP A 849 -33.39 0.70 -5.10
CA ASP A 849 -33.60 -0.60 -4.51
C ASP A 849 -33.81 -0.53 -2.99
N ILE A 850 -33.11 0.37 -2.29
CA ILE A 850 -33.36 0.64 -0.86
C ILE A 850 -34.76 1.22 -0.63
N VAL A 851 -35.24 2.08 -1.50
CA VAL A 851 -36.64 2.57 -1.41
C VAL A 851 -37.64 1.42 -1.58
N GLU A 852 -37.39 0.49 -2.51
CA GLU A 852 -38.22 -0.70 -2.68
C GLU A 852 -38.14 -1.63 -1.45
N TYR A 853 -36.98 -1.71 -0.81
CA TYR A 853 -36.84 -2.42 0.46
C TYR A 853 -37.68 -1.74 1.57
N PHE A 854 -37.68 -0.43 1.69
CA PHE A 854 -38.50 0.27 2.68
C PHE A 854 -40.00 0.11 2.41
N LYS A 855 -40.45 0.04 1.16
CA LYS A 855 -41.85 -0.33 0.83
C LYS A 855 -42.19 -1.70 1.37
N TRP A 856 -41.34 -2.67 1.12
CA TRP A 856 -41.50 -4.02 1.65
C TRP A 856 -41.51 -4.06 3.19
N VAL A 857 -40.66 -3.26 3.85
CA VAL A 857 -40.64 -3.11 5.32
C VAL A 857 -41.99 -2.55 5.79
N ASP A 858 -42.50 -1.53 5.15
CA ASP A 858 -43.79 -0.91 5.55
C ASP A 858 -44.97 -1.87 5.35
N GLU A 859 -44.98 -2.67 4.27
CA GLU A 859 -45.99 -3.72 4.04
C GLU A 859 -45.93 -4.84 5.09
N ASN A 860 -44.81 -5.06 5.73
CA ASN A 860 -44.60 -6.09 6.74
C ASN A 860 -44.30 -5.52 8.14
N ALA A 861 -44.67 -4.27 8.41
CA ALA A 861 -44.30 -3.57 9.64
C ALA A 861 -44.75 -4.27 10.94
N ASN A 862 -45.82 -5.06 10.86
CA ASN A 862 -46.33 -5.87 12.00
C ASN A 862 -45.41 -7.08 12.35
N LEU A 863 -44.40 -7.36 11.55
CA LEU A 863 -43.44 -8.45 11.78
C LEU A 863 -42.12 -7.96 12.43
N PHE A 864 -41.85 -6.66 12.39
CA PHE A 864 -40.67 -6.02 12.95
C PHE A 864 -40.95 -5.39 14.31
#